data_d39e6988aa76f12f514bbc2a2656cf40
#
_entry.id   d39e6988aa76f12f514bbc2a2656cf40
#
_cell.length_a   1.000
_cell.length_b   1.000
_cell.length_c   1.000
_cell.angle_alpha   90.00
_cell.angle_beta   90.00
_cell.angle_gamma   90.00
#
_symmetry.space_group_name_H-M   'P 1'
#
loop_
_entity.id
_entity.type
_entity.pdbx_description
1 polymer ?
#
loop_
_entity_poly.entity_id
_entity_poly.type
_entity_poly.pdbx_seq_one_letter_code
_entity_poly.pdbx_strand_id
1 'polypeptide(L)'
;MTLSVDGRKDEIRQYAPEIDWLANSYAFVGGIPKERGIRDLDKPNFRGCMKQVTYQADAHLINFIGLADQGYGQSVIRSAGDLAFSCRKPTVPPDILSFNSGQHYITLPKWNSLASGSIGFQIRTYELDGLILYHGSKSAINESFDYIAFELIDGHLFLIINLGSGHVRLQTTASKVTEGTVWHSVTLERMGRSGTVIVDNIRTDFSTPGVSANLIVDEPIYIGALPWPANDSTPTSFRFPSTVWTANLRQGYVGCLKNVRFNGISANIASVYEEQKTLVEAGISQGCPNALNNDYCASSPCKNFGRCEIGYRTFRCDCSNSYMEGPTCNIEPEVVELSGRADELPSFHLPNPLYSEAETVECKFRTDDDRGIIFDTKSTTSPSHRILITLLKGELELHLDFGSAQHTFNWGSGLNDDHFHSIRVKRRGEKLLLFLDGKWEHSYFLPSSNIIMQIDQLAGGHSLHPTHLSEFGIPLNATTDDNFSGEMIKLTFNGYDVLKKAKRKAGSFAANSRSSETRDGQKSRNRKAKYSSVSFETSKGRVVFSEARIASIDGPYRISFKFRTLAPSCILLVVTSNSTYKGDFVSVELFAGRIRYSFGFGSRFESVMSPVLPAKQTLSDMRWHSLLIYQNTVNGEHHMLIDNTSSVMDNVGGHVARLEGQLFLGGLPPGMPLSPR
;
A
#
# COMPACT_ATOMS: atom_id res chain seq x y z
N MET A 1 47.36 14.51 -41.49
CA MET A 1 47.14 14.47 -40.03
C MET A 1 46.71 13.04 -39.68
N THR A 2 47.31 12.45 -38.70
CA THR A 2 46.99 11.07 -38.29
C THR A 2 46.44 11.09 -36.87
N LEU A 3 45.25 10.54 -36.64
CA LEU A 3 44.68 10.31 -35.32
C LEU A 3 44.92 8.87 -34.92
N SER A 4 45.39 8.63 -33.72
CA SER A 4 45.50 7.28 -33.16
C SER A 4 44.79 7.22 -31.83
N VAL A 5 43.89 6.26 -31.65
CA VAL A 5 43.18 5.97 -30.42
C VAL A 5 43.42 4.49 -30.05
N ASP A 6 43.93 4.25 -28.84
CA ASP A 6 44.26 2.90 -28.33
C ASP A 6 45.10 2.08 -29.32
N GLY A 7 46.06 2.74 -30.00
CA GLY A 7 46.94 2.10 -30.99
C GLY A 7 46.29 1.87 -32.37
N ARG A 8 45.04 2.18 -32.55
CA ARG A 8 44.39 2.16 -33.89
C ARG A 8 44.58 3.50 -34.54
N LYS A 9 45.10 3.49 -35.76
CA LYS A 9 45.36 4.68 -36.54
C LYS A 9 44.27 4.89 -37.57
N ASP A 10 43.65 6.08 -37.56
CA ASP A 10 42.75 6.54 -38.60
C ASP A 10 43.42 7.68 -39.36
N GLU A 11 43.48 7.58 -40.68
CA GLU A 11 43.98 8.66 -41.53
C GLU A 11 42.91 9.68 -41.77
N ILE A 12 43.07 10.88 -41.20
CA ILE A 12 42.21 12.02 -41.52
C ILE A 12 42.70 12.64 -42.80
N ARG A 13 41.85 12.67 -43.84
CA ARG A 13 42.18 13.30 -45.14
C ARG A 13 42.56 14.76 -44.93
N GLN A 14 43.61 15.19 -45.61
CA GLN A 14 44.11 16.56 -45.61
C GLN A 14 43.04 17.48 -46.23
N TYR A 15 42.48 18.37 -45.44
CA TYR A 15 41.63 19.45 -45.94
C TYR A 15 42.48 20.73 -46.06
N ALA A 16 42.57 21.24 -47.27
CA ALA A 16 43.22 22.46 -47.75
C ALA A 16 44.78 22.50 -47.73
N PRO A 17 45.40 22.75 -48.87
CA PRO A 17 46.87 22.72 -49.04
C PRO A 17 47.61 23.99 -48.57
N GLU A 18 46.97 24.98 -47.96
CA GLU A 18 47.60 26.28 -47.76
C GLU A 18 47.59 26.82 -46.32
N ILE A 19 47.41 25.98 -45.29
CA ILE A 19 47.57 26.45 -43.89
C ILE A 19 48.94 25.98 -43.39
N ASP A 20 49.93 26.83 -43.56
CA ASP A 20 51.30 26.56 -43.10
C ASP A 20 51.52 26.81 -41.60
N TRP A 21 50.62 27.53 -40.91
CA TRP A 21 50.82 27.95 -39.53
C TRP A 21 49.57 27.90 -38.71
N LEU A 22 49.62 27.25 -37.51
CA LEU A 22 48.66 27.40 -36.44
C LEU A 22 49.07 28.57 -35.53
N ALA A 23 48.64 29.76 -35.83
CA ALA A 23 48.87 30.97 -34.98
C ALA A 23 47.80 31.02 -33.92
N ASN A 24 47.94 30.29 -32.80
CA ASN A 24 47.02 30.36 -31.68
C ASN A 24 47.69 30.87 -30.42
N SER A 25 47.03 31.84 -29.76
CA SER A 25 47.50 32.42 -28.52
C SER A 25 47.13 31.62 -27.28
N TYR A 26 46.25 30.65 -27.41
CA TYR A 26 45.70 29.91 -26.24
C TYR A 26 45.45 28.42 -26.59
N ALA A 27 45.85 27.56 -25.67
CA ALA A 27 45.45 26.14 -25.63
C ALA A 27 44.61 25.89 -24.39
N PHE A 28 43.50 25.16 -24.57
CA PHE A 28 42.62 24.75 -23.50
C PHE A 28 42.67 23.27 -23.32
N VAL A 29 42.74 22.80 -22.05
CA VAL A 29 42.71 21.38 -21.70
C VAL A 29 41.55 21.17 -20.70
N GLY A 30 40.66 20.27 -21.05
CA GLY A 30 39.53 19.88 -20.19
C GLY A 30 38.27 20.75 -20.37
N GLY A 31 38.36 21.97 -20.86
CA GLY A 31 37.20 22.80 -21.07
C GLY A 31 37.53 24.17 -21.63
N ILE A 32 36.50 24.89 -22.05
CA ILE A 32 36.61 26.24 -22.62
C ILE A 32 35.73 27.19 -21.79
N PRO A 33 36.23 28.38 -21.39
CA PRO A 33 35.41 29.36 -20.71
C PRO A 33 34.22 29.80 -21.56
N LYS A 34 33.04 29.96 -20.95
CA LYS A 34 31.80 30.34 -21.66
C LYS A 34 31.92 31.68 -22.41
N GLU A 35 32.76 32.58 -21.96
CA GLU A 35 33.00 33.91 -22.54
C GLU A 35 33.80 33.85 -23.85
N ARG A 36 34.41 32.71 -24.17
CA ARG A 36 35.17 32.46 -25.39
C ARG A 36 34.54 31.38 -26.27
N GLY A 37 33.20 31.41 -26.40
CA GLY A 37 32.46 30.47 -27.21
C GLY A 37 33.06 30.32 -28.61
N ILE A 38 33.59 29.14 -28.91
CA ILE A 38 33.90 28.73 -30.27
C ILE A 38 32.57 28.31 -30.89
N ARG A 39 32.16 28.97 -31.98
CA ARG A 39 30.97 28.57 -32.74
C ARG A 39 31.07 27.10 -33.06
N ASP A 40 29.98 26.34 -32.83
CA ASP A 40 29.84 24.92 -33.06
C ASP A 40 30.45 23.94 -32.01
N LEU A 41 30.99 24.44 -30.89
CA LEU A 41 31.44 23.62 -29.75
C LEU A 41 30.52 23.76 -28.53
N ASP A 42 29.24 23.47 -28.70
CA ASP A 42 28.27 23.40 -27.61
C ASP A 42 28.31 22.02 -26.93
N LYS A 43 29.49 21.66 -26.42
CA LYS A 43 29.75 20.42 -25.70
C LYS A 43 30.13 20.71 -24.26
N PRO A 44 29.69 19.88 -23.30
CA PRO A 44 30.13 20.03 -21.92
C PRO A 44 31.64 19.84 -21.78
N ASN A 45 32.24 20.54 -20.82
CA ASN A 45 33.62 20.39 -20.47
C ASN A 45 33.95 18.96 -20.06
N PHE A 46 35.19 18.53 -20.25
CA PHE A 46 35.64 17.19 -19.91
C PHE A 46 35.50 16.94 -18.39
N ARG A 47 34.92 15.83 -18.05
CA ARG A 47 34.83 15.33 -16.68
C ARG A 47 35.52 13.96 -16.62
N GLY A 48 36.61 13.87 -15.90
CA GLY A 48 37.40 12.64 -15.81
C GLY A 48 38.85 12.94 -15.43
N CYS A 49 39.72 12.01 -15.71
CA CYS A 49 41.15 12.14 -15.43
C CYS A 49 41.97 12.10 -16.70
N MET A 50 42.89 13.00 -16.83
CA MET A 50 43.89 13.06 -17.93
C MET A 50 45.28 12.91 -17.38
N LYS A 51 46.16 12.24 -18.12
CA LYS A 51 47.59 12.18 -17.82
C LYS A 51 48.39 12.35 -19.10
N GLN A 52 49.64 12.85 -18.98
CA GLN A 52 50.56 12.96 -20.07
C GLN A 52 50.01 13.77 -21.27
N VAL A 53 49.31 14.90 -20.96
CA VAL A 53 48.84 15.79 -22.00
C VAL A 53 50.01 16.64 -22.47
N THR A 54 50.54 16.31 -23.64
CA THR A 54 51.74 16.95 -24.20
C THR A 54 51.45 17.50 -25.60
N TYR A 55 52.08 18.62 -25.91
CA TYR A 55 52.12 19.18 -27.25
C TYR A 55 53.57 19.29 -27.68
N GLN A 56 53.90 18.77 -28.85
CA GLN A 56 55.24 18.83 -29.41
C GLN A 56 55.20 19.58 -30.76
N ALA A 57 55.99 20.61 -30.88
CA ALA A 57 56.24 21.33 -32.11
C ALA A 57 57.73 21.50 -32.25
N ASP A 58 58.29 21.04 -33.34
CA ASP A 58 59.75 21.01 -33.62
C ASP A 58 60.53 20.37 -32.44
N ALA A 59 61.44 21.11 -31.87
CA ALA A 59 62.24 20.70 -30.72
C ALA A 59 61.60 20.98 -29.37
N HIS A 60 60.41 21.59 -29.34
CA HIS A 60 59.73 22.01 -28.11
C HIS A 60 58.64 21.03 -27.71
N LEU A 61 58.78 20.46 -26.52
CA LEU A 61 57.76 19.62 -25.87
C LEU A 61 57.17 20.34 -24.69
N ILE A 62 55.87 20.57 -24.74
CA ILE A 62 55.10 21.21 -23.65
C ILE A 62 54.29 20.17 -22.94
N ASN A 63 54.49 19.95 -21.63
CA ASN A 63 53.69 19.13 -20.79
C ASN A 63 52.71 20.02 -20.01
N PHE A 64 51.45 20.11 -20.48
CA PHE A 64 50.48 21.03 -19.94
C PHE A 64 50.11 20.74 -18.48
N ILE A 65 49.95 19.47 -18.14
CA ILE A 65 49.55 19.04 -16.77
C ILE A 65 50.70 19.27 -15.79
N GLY A 66 51.91 18.90 -16.18
CA GLY A 66 53.10 19.11 -15.34
C GLY A 66 53.38 20.57 -15.05
N LEU A 67 53.21 21.45 -16.04
CA LEU A 67 53.39 22.89 -15.87
C LEU A 67 52.26 23.51 -15.00
N ALA A 68 51.04 23.03 -15.11
CA ALA A 68 49.91 23.47 -14.30
C ALA A 68 50.04 23.06 -12.82
N ASP A 69 50.54 21.84 -12.57
CA ASP A 69 50.76 21.31 -11.21
C ASP A 69 51.90 22.07 -10.47
N GLN A 70 52.96 22.42 -11.20
CA GLN A 70 54.10 23.18 -10.65
C GLN A 70 53.79 24.67 -10.40
N GLY A 71 52.63 25.16 -10.83
CA GLY A 71 52.28 26.57 -10.69
C GLY A 71 53.20 27.51 -11.48
N TYR A 72 53.91 27.02 -12.46
CA TYR A 72 54.90 27.76 -13.23
C TYR A 72 54.24 28.90 -14.02
N GLY A 73 54.56 30.12 -13.65
CA GLY A 73 54.19 31.31 -14.40
C GLY A 73 52.67 31.55 -14.45
N GLN A 74 52.06 32.07 -13.38
CA GLN A 74 50.63 32.42 -13.31
C GLN A 74 50.14 33.38 -14.41
N SER A 75 51.08 34.00 -15.14
CA SER A 75 50.80 34.82 -16.31
C SER A 75 50.56 34.01 -17.59
N VAL A 76 51.06 32.79 -17.66
CA VAL A 76 51.02 31.94 -18.87
C VAL A 76 50.04 30.78 -18.76
N ILE A 77 49.96 30.17 -17.58
CA ILE A 77 49.04 29.05 -17.32
C ILE A 77 48.03 29.45 -16.28
N ARG A 78 46.73 29.27 -16.59
CA ARG A 78 45.64 29.50 -15.67
C ARG A 78 44.84 28.23 -15.52
N SER A 79 44.67 27.79 -14.28
CA SER A 79 43.74 26.72 -13.94
C SER A 79 42.46 27.31 -13.33
N ALA A 80 41.29 26.77 -13.67
CA ALA A 80 39.99 27.24 -13.17
C ALA A 80 39.07 26.02 -12.93
N GLY A 81 38.21 26.13 -11.92
CA GLY A 81 37.30 25.08 -11.52
C GLY A 81 37.89 24.11 -10.49
N ASP A 82 37.17 23.05 -10.19
CA ASP A 82 37.57 22.03 -9.22
C ASP A 82 38.55 21.04 -9.87
N LEU A 83 39.85 21.32 -9.76
CA LEU A 83 40.94 20.53 -10.30
C LEU A 83 41.73 19.86 -9.16
N ALA A 84 42.01 18.58 -9.31
CA ALA A 84 42.95 17.85 -8.46
C ALA A 84 44.07 17.26 -9.34
N PHE A 85 45.35 17.59 -9.06
CA PHE A 85 46.50 17.07 -9.80
C PHE A 85 46.85 15.61 -9.40
N SER A 86 45.89 14.85 -8.99
CA SER A 86 45.99 13.42 -8.75
C SER A 86 44.75 12.72 -9.28
N CYS A 87 44.95 11.71 -10.07
CA CYS A 87 43.85 10.81 -10.44
C CYS A 87 43.49 9.94 -9.24
N ARG A 88 42.80 10.54 -8.26
CA ARG A 88 42.04 9.72 -7.34
C ARG A 88 41.03 8.96 -8.20
N LYS A 89 40.85 7.66 -7.96
CA LYS A 89 39.65 6.97 -8.52
C LYS A 89 38.51 7.91 -8.23
N PRO A 90 37.82 8.48 -9.23
CA PRO A 90 36.62 9.21 -8.94
C PRO A 90 35.78 8.24 -8.18
N THR A 91 35.39 8.56 -6.95
CA THR A 91 34.18 8.00 -6.36
C THR A 91 33.08 8.53 -7.24
N VAL A 92 32.92 7.93 -8.43
CA VAL A 92 31.69 8.09 -9.20
C VAL A 92 30.63 7.68 -8.21
N PRO A 93 29.76 8.59 -7.77
CA PRO A 93 28.68 8.18 -6.89
C PRO A 93 28.05 7.00 -7.60
N PRO A 94 27.87 5.86 -6.91
CA PRO A 94 27.35 4.67 -7.56
C PRO A 94 26.09 5.09 -8.30
N ASP A 95 25.94 4.67 -9.57
CA ASP A 95 24.76 4.97 -10.40
C ASP A 95 23.55 4.22 -9.84
N ILE A 96 23.18 4.59 -8.62
CA ILE A 96 22.14 3.97 -7.81
C ILE A 96 21.26 5.06 -7.24
N LEU A 97 19.94 4.91 -7.41
CA LEU A 97 18.92 5.73 -6.79
C LEU A 97 18.03 4.91 -5.87
N SER A 98 17.61 5.55 -4.80
CA SER A 98 16.57 5.11 -3.88
C SER A 98 15.30 5.90 -4.12
N PHE A 99 14.23 5.23 -4.44
CA PHE A 99 12.88 5.77 -4.48
C PHE A 99 12.22 5.50 -3.11
N ASN A 100 12.04 6.55 -2.32
CA ASN A 100 11.55 6.44 -0.93
C ASN A 100 10.01 6.56 -0.85
N SER A 101 9.39 6.97 -1.95
CA SER A 101 7.94 7.15 -2.08
C SER A 101 7.50 6.85 -3.50
N GLY A 102 6.38 6.14 -3.64
CA GLY A 102 5.76 5.82 -4.93
C GLY A 102 5.11 7.01 -5.66
N GLN A 103 5.36 8.24 -5.24
CA GLN A 103 4.83 9.46 -5.87
C GLN A 103 5.88 10.23 -6.69
N HIS A 104 7.13 9.83 -6.63
CA HIS A 104 8.24 10.57 -7.24
C HIS A 104 8.85 9.80 -8.41
N TYR A 105 9.28 10.54 -9.41
CA TYR A 105 9.86 9.99 -10.63
C TYR A 105 11.00 10.87 -11.13
N ILE A 106 11.87 10.27 -11.96
CA ILE A 106 12.80 11.00 -12.83
C ILE A 106 12.42 10.74 -14.28
N THR A 107 12.79 11.67 -15.15
CA THR A 107 12.58 11.53 -16.59
C THR A 107 13.92 11.36 -17.31
N LEU A 108 13.96 10.44 -18.26
CA LEU A 108 15.09 10.22 -19.16
C LEU A 108 14.70 10.66 -20.57
N PRO A 109 15.69 11.01 -21.40
CA PRO A 109 15.45 11.27 -22.82
C PRO A 109 14.75 10.07 -23.50
N LYS A 110 14.01 10.36 -24.55
CA LYS A 110 13.35 9.36 -25.38
C LYS A 110 14.30 8.24 -25.81
N TRP A 111 13.87 7.00 -25.63
CA TRP A 111 14.61 5.84 -26.14
C TRP A 111 14.35 5.63 -27.63
N ASN A 112 15.40 5.78 -28.42
CA ASN A 112 15.35 5.57 -29.86
C ASN A 112 15.49 4.08 -30.18
N SER A 113 14.38 3.35 -30.20
CA SER A 113 14.30 1.92 -30.48
C SER A 113 13.12 1.62 -31.39
N LEU A 114 13.17 2.10 -32.61
CA LEU A 114 12.06 1.93 -33.56
C LEU A 114 11.77 0.44 -33.81
N ALA A 115 12.67 -0.29 -34.42
CA ALA A 115 12.48 -1.70 -34.79
C ALA A 115 13.15 -2.67 -33.80
N SER A 116 14.19 -2.27 -33.12
CA SER A 116 14.93 -3.13 -32.20
C SER A 116 15.58 -2.35 -31.08
N GLY A 117 15.87 -2.97 -29.97
CA GLY A 117 16.59 -2.35 -28.88
C GLY A 117 16.59 -3.20 -27.62
N SER A 118 17.39 -2.76 -26.65
CA SER A 118 17.50 -3.40 -25.34
C SER A 118 17.33 -2.42 -24.20
N ILE A 119 16.72 -2.88 -23.11
CA ILE A 119 16.62 -2.18 -21.82
C ILE A 119 17.23 -3.08 -20.76
N GLY A 120 18.10 -2.55 -19.93
CA GLY A 120 18.65 -3.28 -18.78
C GLY A 120 18.60 -2.44 -17.52
N PHE A 121 18.28 -3.04 -16.38
CA PHE A 121 18.32 -2.42 -15.07
C PHE A 121 18.41 -3.46 -13.95
N GLN A 122 18.70 -3.00 -12.74
CA GLN A 122 18.66 -3.84 -11.55
C GLN A 122 17.78 -3.19 -10.48
N ILE A 123 16.92 -3.99 -9.85
CA ILE A 123 16.00 -3.56 -8.78
C ILE A 123 16.27 -4.29 -7.48
N ARG A 124 15.94 -3.62 -6.38
CA ARG A 124 15.88 -4.21 -5.04
C ARG A 124 14.78 -3.52 -4.23
N THR A 125 13.75 -4.24 -3.82
CA THR A 125 12.60 -3.71 -3.12
C THR A 125 11.96 -4.72 -2.17
N TYR A 126 11.18 -4.23 -1.20
CA TYR A 126 10.24 -5.01 -0.37
C TYR A 126 8.77 -4.78 -0.79
N GLU A 127 8.52 -3.76 -1.63
CA GLU A 127 7.14 -3.43 -2.02
C GLU A 127 6.64 -4.37 -3.11
N LEU A 128 5.39 -4.82 -2.93
CA LEU A 128 4.78 -5.82 -3.82
C LEU A 128 4.28 -5.23 -5.13
N ASP A 129 3.84 -3.97 -5.11
CA ASP A 129 3.26 -3.28 -6.25
C ASP A 129 4.04 -1.99 -6.53
N GLY A 130 4.28 -1.66 -7.79
CA GLY A 130 4.94 -0.39 -8.16
C GLY A 130 5.38 -0.31 -9.61
N LEU A 131 5.20 0.87 -10.22
CA LEU A 131 5.66 1.16 -11.58
C LEU A 131 7.16 1.45 -11.59
N ILE A 132 7.94 0.63 -12.27
CA ILE A 132 9.39 0.78 -12.37
C ILE A 132 9.75 1.74 -13.51
N LEU A 133 9.20 1.48 -14.70
CA LEU A 133 9.51 2.21 -15.93
C LEU A 133 8.27 2.31 -16.81
N TYR A 134 8.05 3.48 -17.41
CA TYR A 134 7.04 3.69 -18.44
C TYR A 134 7.62 4.55 -19.58
N HIS A 135 7.36 4.17 -20.80
CA HIS A 135 7.70 4.93 -22.00
C HIS A 135 6.58 4.74 -23.03
N GLY A 136 5.88 5.80 -23.38
CA GLY A 136 4.69 5.74 -24.22
C GLY A 136 4.43 7.03 -24.97
N SER A 137 3.29 7.09 -25.66
CA SER A 137 2.84 8.26 -26.42
C SER A 137 1.78 9.05 -25.66
N LYS A 138 1.71 10.36 -25.88
CA LYS A 138 0.74 11.30 -25.26
C LYS A 138 -0.70 11.09 -25.73
N SER A 139 -0.87 10.69 -26.96
CA SER A 139 -2.16 10.78 -27.63
C SER A 139 -2.95 9.48 -27.49
N ALA A 140 -3.75 9.40 -26.44
CA ALA A 140 -4.69 8.31 -26.20
C ALA A 140 -6.11 8.67 -26.70
N ILE A 141 -6.26 9.15 -27.94
CA ILE A 141 -7.61 9.40 -28.50
C ILE A 141 -8.27 8.10 -28.95
N ASN A 142 -7.47 7.11 -29.36
CA ASN A 142 -7.90 5.74 -29.64
C ASN A 142 -6.93 4.79 -28.96
N GLU A 143 -7.37 3.65 -28.43
CA GLU A 143 -6.60 2.64 -27.66
C GLU A 143 -5.38 2.03 -28.37
N SER A 144 -5.00 2.53 -29.55
CA SER A 144 -3.91 2.06 -30.40
C SER A 144 -2.67 2.96 -30.32
N PHE A 145 -2.13 3.20 -29.12
CA PHE A 145 -0.87 3.90 -28.97
C PHE A 145 0.23 2.98 -28.47
N ASP A 146 1.46 3.30 -28.89
CA ASP A 146 2.62 2.51 -28.53
C ASP A 146 3.10 2.83 -27.12
N TYR A 147 3.43 1.81 -26.37
CA TYR A 147 4.05 1.95 -25.07
C TYR A 147 4.79 0.70 -24.64
N ILE A 148 5.70 0.89 -23.70
CA ILE A 148 6.36 -0.16 -22.94
C ILE A 148 6.40 0.22 -21.46
N ALA A 149 6.12 -0.74 -20.58
CA ALA A 149 6.17 -0.56 -19.15
C ALA A 149 6.75 -1.79 -18.44
N PHE A 150 7.42 -1.54 -17.33
CA PHE A 150 7.76 -2.55 -16.34
C PHE A 150 7.10 -2.19 -15.02
N GLU A 151 6.35 -3.13 -14.45
CA GLU A 151 5.68 -2.94 -13.17
C GLU A 151 5.78 -4.18 -12.29
N LEU A 152 5.71 -3.96 -10.97
CA LEU A 152 5.54 -5.01 -9.98
C LEU A 152 4.07 -5.12 -9.62
N ILE A 153 3.55 -6.34 -9.61
CA ILE A 153 2.21 -6.67 -9.12
C ILE A 153 2.31 -7.91 -8.25
N ASP A 154 1.87 -7.79 -7.02
CA ASP A 154 1.89 -8.86 -6.01
C ASP A 154 3.29 -9.51 -5.85
N GLY A 155 4.33 -8.70 -6.04
CA GLY A 155 5.74 -9.08 -5.96
C GLY A 155 6.34 -9.71 -7.22
N HIS A 156 5.57 -9.86 -8.28
CA HIS A 156 6.04 -10.38 -9.57
C HIS A 156 6.32 -9.25 -10.56
N LEU A 157 7.36 -9.41 -11.35
CA LEU A 157 7.69 -8.44 -12.40
C LEU A 157 6.91 -8.75 -13.68
N PHE A 158 6.28 -7.72 -14.22
CA PHE A 158 5.57 -7.75 -15.49
C PHE A 158 6.21 -6.83 -16.51
N LEU A 159 6.28 -7.30 -17.75
CA LEU A 159 6.45 -6.47 -18.94
C LEU A 159 5.10 -6.25 -19.59
N ILE A 160 4.79 -5.00 -19.92
CA ILE A 160 3.63 -4.64 -20.74
C ILE A 160 4.15 -3.90 -21.96
N ILE A 161 3.77 -4.34 -23.16
CA ILE A 161 4.20 -3.72 -24.41
C ILE A 161 3.07 -3.73 -25.43
N ASN A 162 2.88 -2.60 -26.11
CA ASN A 162 1.97 -2.44 -27.25
C ASN A 162 2.71 -1.71 -28.37
N LEU A 163 2.63 -2.25 -29.59
CA LEU A 163 3.18 -1.65 -30.82
C LEU A 163 2.05 -1.13 -31.73
N GLY A 164 0.91 -0.70 -31.16
CA GLY A 164 -0.22 -0.15 -31.90
C GLY A 164 -1.20 -1.18 -32.46
N SER A 165 -0.97 -2.47 -32.29
CA SER A 165 -1.86 -3.54 -32.80
C SER A 165 -2.36 -4.48 -31.72
N GLY A 166 -2.31 -4.06 -30.48
CA GLY A 166 -2.65 -4.83 -29.29
C GLY A 166 -1.47 -5.04 -28.37
N HIS A 167 -1.77 -5.23 -27.10
CA HIS A 167 -0.75 -5.34 -26.03
C HIS A 167 -0.41 -6.80 -25.71
N VAL A 168 0.76 -6.97 -25.12
CA VAL A 168 1.15 -8.16 -24.37
C VAL A 168 1.40 -7.73 -22.92
N ARG A 169 0.82 -8.46 -21.98
CA ARG A 169 1.12 -8.39 -20.56
C ARG A 169 1.77 -9.71 -20.14
N LEU A 170 3.05 -9.68 -19.82
CA LEU A 170 3.88 -10.85 -19.57
C LEU A 170 4.37 -10.86 -18.12
N GLN A 171 4.02 -11.88 -17.36
CA GLN A 171 4.70 -12.18 -16.10
C GLN A 171 6.05 -12.80 -16.40
N THR A 172 7.14 -12.18 -15.96
CA THR A 172 8.51 -12.56 -16.36
C THR A 172 9.10 -13.67 -15.52
N THR A 173 8.60 -13.88 -14.30
CA THR A 173 9.06 -14.95 -13.39
C THR A 173 7.91 -15.53 -12.59
N ALA A 174 8.01 -16.81 -12.24
CA ALA A 174 7.06 -17.46 -11.32
C ALA A 174 7.32 -17.09 -9.85
N SER A 175 8.56 -16.77 -9.49
CA SER A 175 8.95 -16.31 -8.16
C SER A 175 8.81 -14.80 -8.01
N LYS A 176 8.59 -14.35 -6.77
CA LYS A 176 8.61 -12.93 -6.42
C LYS A 176 10.05 -12.39 -6.51
N VAL A 177 10.15 -11.10 -6.79
CA VAL A 177 11.43 -10.36 -6.86
C VAL A 177 11.49 -9.24 -5.81
N THR A 178 10.83 -9.45 -4.68
CA THR A 178 10.61 -8.43 -3.63
C THR A 178 11.14 -8.84 -2.26
N GLU A 179 12.17 -9.68 -2.21
CA GLU A 179 12.82 -10.09 -0.96
C GLU A 179 13.58 -8.94 -0.27
N GLY A 180 13.87 -7.86 -0.99
CA GLY A 180 14.52 -6.66 -0.48
C GLY A 180 16.00 -6.78 -0.11
N THR A 181 16.51 -7.98 -0.03
CA THR A 181 17.93 -8.27 0.29
C THR A 181 18.78 -8.50 -0.94
N VAL A 182 18.17 -8.96 -2.03
CA VAL A 182 18.85 -9.36 -3.26
C VAL A 182 18.59 -8.34 -4.37
N TRP A 183 19.58 -8.11 -5.21
CA TRP A 183 19.44 -7.37 -6.46
C TRP A 183 18.99 -8.31 -7.57
N HIS A 184 17.87 -7.99 -8.20
CA HIS A 184 17.38 -8.68 -9.38
C HIS A 184 17.78 -7.93 -10.63
N SER A 185 18.37 -8.65 -11.59
CA SER A 185 18.80 -8.10 -12.87
C SER A 185 17.75 -8.35 -13.93
N VAL A 186 17.33 -7.30 -14.60
CA VAL A 186 16.31 -7.35 -15.66
C VAL A 186 16.94 -6.90 -16.96
N THR A 187 16.79 -7.70 -18.02
CA THR A 187 17.20 -7.35 -19.37
C THR A 187 16.09 -7.68 -20.35
N LEU A 188 15.70 -6.70 -21.15
CA LEU A 188 14.81 -6.87 -22.30
C LEU A 188 15.63 -6.73 -23.57
N GLU A 189 15.44 -7.66 -24.48
CA GLU A 189 15.92 -7.59 -25.86
C GLU A 189 14.73 -7.73 -26.81
N ARG A 190 14.54 -6.77 -27.73
CA ARG A 190 13.44 -6.76 -28.69
C ARG A 190 13.94 -6.63 -30.11
N MET A 191 13.35 -7.38 -31.01
CA MET A 191 13.56 -7.28 -32.44
C MET A 191 12.21 -7.42 -33.16
N GLY A 192 11.73 -6.32 -33.73
CA GLY A 192 10.40 -6.26 -34.29
C GLY A 192 9.33 -6.49 -33.23
N ARG A 193 8.43 -7.42 -33.49
CA ARG A 193 7.33 -7.82 -32.60
C ARG A 193 7.76 -8.79 -31.51
N SER A 194 8.88 -9.48 -31.70
CA SER A 194 9.34 -10.52 -30.77
C SER A 194 10.44 -9.99 -29.87
N GLY A 195 10.55 -10.58 -28.71
CA GLY A 195 11.59 -10.24 -27.76
C GLY A 195 11.70 -11.24 -26.63
N THR A 196 12.68 -11.00 -25.79
CA THR A 196 12.99 -11.82 -24.62
C THR A 196 13.19 -10.93 -23.43
N VAL A 197 12.59 -11.29 -22.30
CA VAL A 197 12.91 -10.71 -20.98
C VAL A 197 13.72 -11.74 -20.21
N ILE A 198 14.83 -11.33 -19.67
CA ILE A 198 15.68 -12.14 -18.79
C ILE A 198 15.67 -11.50 -17.41
N VAL A 199 15.18 -12.22 -16.42
CA VAL A 199 15.23 -11.81 -15.00
C VAL A 199 16.18 -12.75 -14.28
N ASP A 200 17.30 -12.23 -13.81
CA ASP A 200 18.43 -12.99 -13.33
C ASP A 200 18.92 -13.98 -14.40
N ASN A 201 18.56 -15.26 -14.28
CA ASN A 201 18.89 -16.29 -15.25
C ASN A 201 17.66 -16.92 -15.92
N ILE A 202 16.47 -16.37 -15.65
CA ILE A 202 15.20 -16.90 -16.18
C ILE A 202 14.84 -16.11 -17.43
N ARG A 203 14.75 -16.83 -18.54
CA ARG A 203 14.37 -16.30 -19.85
C ARG A 203 12.88 -16.50 -20.10
N THR A 204 12.21 -15.46 -20.57
CA THR A 204 10.81 -15.51 -21.00
C THR A 204 10.67 -14.79 -22.34
N ASP A 205 10.22 -15.51 -23.35
CA ASP A 205 10.05 -14.98 -24.70
C ASP A 205 8.61 -14.45 -24.90
N PHE A 206 8.46 -13.43 -25.75
CA PHE A 206 7.17 -12.87 -26.11
C PHE A 206 7.09 -12.46 -27.57
N SER A 207 5.86 -12.30 -28.06
CA SER A 207 5.58 -11.69 -29.36
C SER A 207 4.30 -10.88 -29.26
N THR A 208 4.34 -9.61 -29.72
CA THR A 208 3.16 -8.74 -29.74
C THR A 208 2.22 -9.14 -30.88
N PRO A 209 0.89 -8.97 -30.70
CA PRO A 209 -0.08 -9.29 -31.74
C PRO A 209 -0.01 -8.32 -32.93
N GLY A 210 -0.71 -8.67 -34.01
CA GLY A 210 -0.86 -7.87 -35.22
C GLY A 210 0.38 -7.81 -36.08
N VAL A 211 0.54 -6.73 -36.87
CA VAL A 211 1.57 -6.58 -37.90
C VAL A 211 2.60 -5.48 -37.59
N SER A 212 2.29 -4.57 -36.67
CA SER A 212 3.20 -3.47 -36.29
C SER A 212 4.42 -4.00 -35.56
N ALA A 213 5.62 -3.65 -36.05
CA ALA A 213 6.91 -4.08 -35.51
C ALA A 213 7.71 -2.93 -34.89
N ASN A 214 7.24 -1.70 -35.07
CA ASN A 214 7.93 -0.49 -34.62
C ASN A 214 7.32 -0.02 -33.30
N LEU A 215 8.16 0.55 -32.43
CA LEU A 215 7.76 1.24 -31.20
C LEU A 215 7.87 2.74 -31.45
N ILE A 216 6.72 3.41 -31.68
CA ILE A 216 6.65 4.84 -31.98
C ILE A 216 6.14 5.57 -30.75
N VAL A 217 7.03 6.19 -30.03
CA VAL A 217 6.77 6.90 -28.75
C VAL A 217 7.31 8.33 -28.83
N ASP A 218 6.66 9.27 -28.20
CA ASP A 218 6.98 10.72 -28.25
C ASP A 218 7.29 11.33 -26.87
N GLU A 219 6.89 10.66 -25.79
CA GLU A 219 7.17 11.12 -24.43
C GLU A 219 8.57 10.70 -23.92
N PRO A 220 9.09 11.37 -22.89
CA PRO A 220 10.26 10.91 -22.18
C PRO A 220 10.00 9.56 -21.49
N ILE A 221 11.07 8.89 -21.06
CA ILE A 221 10.95 7.71 -20.22
C ILE A 221 10.72 8.18 -18.78
N TYR A 222 9.70 7.66 -18.13
CA TYR A 222 9.43 7.86 -16.71
C TYR A 222 9.97 6.69 -15.91
N ILE A 223 10.71 6.96 -14.85
CA ILE A 223 11.24 5.95 -13.92
C ILE A 223 10.77 6.24 -12.51
N GLY A 224 10.18 5.25 -11.85
CA GLY A 224 9.71 5.31 -10.47
C GLY A 224 8.22 5.57 -10.33
N ALA A 225 7.70 6.58 -10.99
CA ALA A 225 6.28 6.93 -10.97
C ALA A 225 5.89 7.70 -12.23
N LEU A 226 4.66 8.19 -12.26
CA LEU A 226 4.11 9.01 -13.34
C LEU A 226 3.67 10.37 -12.80
N PRO A 227 3.50 11.39 -13.65
CA PRO A 227 3.04 12.72 -13.25
C PRO A 227 1.55 12.70 -12.91
N TRP A 228 1.18 12.03 -11.84
CA TRP A 228 -0.19 12.07 -11.33
C TRP A 228 -0.51 13.48 -10.81
N PRO A 229 -1.72 13.99 -11.04
CA PRO A 229 -2.08 15.31 -10.56
C PRO A 229 -2.01 15.36 -9.04
N ALA A 230 -1.33 16.37 -8.50
CA ALA A 230 -1.26 16.62 -7.07
C ALA A 230 -2.63 16.96 -6.48
N ASN A 231 -3.49 17.61 -7.28
CA ASN A 231 -4.89 17.88 -6.94
C ASN A 231 -5.79 16.99 -7.80
N ASP A 232 -6.60 16.15 -7.16
CA ASP A 232 -7.55 15.25 -7.81
C ASP A 232 -8.61 15.96 -8.66
N SER A 233 -8.59 17.28 -8.72
CA SER A 233 -9.58 18.10 -9.48
C SER A 233 -9.04 18.65 -10.80
N THR A 234 -7.74 18.48 -11.10
CA THR A 234 -7.15 19.00 -12.35
C THR A 234 -7.06 17.90 -13.41
N PRO A 235 -7.72 18.07 -14.56
CA PRO A 235 -7.54 17.17 -15.68
C PRO A 235 -6.08 17.17 -16.15
N THR A 236 -5.52 15.99 -16.35
CA THR A 236 -4.22 15.86 -17.00
C THR A 236 -4.40 15.54 -18.47
N SER A 237 -3.50 16.08 -19.31
CA SER A 237 -3.43 15.68 -20.71
C SER A 237 -2.90 14.25 -20.89
N PHE A 238 -2.38 13.65 -19.83
CA PHE A 238 -1.76 12.33 -19.84
C PHE A 238 -2.79 11.25 -19.52
N ARG A 239 -3.02 10.32 -20.44
CA ARG A 239 -3.86 9.14 -20.26
C ARG A 239 -2.98 7.90 -20.22
N PHE A 240 -3.26 7.02 -19.28
CA PHE A 240 -2.54 5.77 -19.10
C PHE A 240 -3.33 4.61 -19.74
N PRO A 241 -2.63 3.60 -20.31
CA PRO A 241 -3.26 2.38 -20.77
C PRO A 241 -3.96 1.63 -19.62
N SER A 242 -5.13 1.06 -19.88
CA SER A 242 -5.87 0.22 -18.91
C SER A 242 -5.03 -0.97 -18.42
N THR A 243 -4.12 -1.43 -19.25
CA THR A 243 -3.25 -2.59 -19.05
C THR A 243 -2.04 -2.32 -18.17
N VAL A 244 -1.64 -1.06 -17.94
CA VAL A 244 -0.60 -0.68 -16.97
C VAL A 244 -1.28 -0.43 -15.62
N TRP A 245 -1.39 -1.48 -14.84
CA TRP A 245 -2.22 -1.49 -13.63
C TRP A 245 -1.72 -0.53 -12.56
N THR A 246 -0.41 -0.48 -12.33
CA THR A 246 0.18 0.44 -11.34
C THR A 246 -0.04 1.91 -11.70
N ALA A 247 -0.14 2.25 -12.98
CA ALA A 247 -0.49 3.60 -13.42
C ALA A 247 -1.91 3.98 -12.98
N ASN A 248 -2.87 3.08 -13.20
CA ASN A 248 -4.28 3.27 -12.82
C ASN A 248 -4.50 3.22 -11.30
N LEU A 249 -3.68 2.44 -10.58
CA LEU A 249 -3.69 2.35 -9.13
C LEU A 249 -2.92 3.48 -8.45
N ARG A 250 -2.22 4.34 -9.22
CA ARG A 250 -1.35 5.42 -8.73
C ARG A 250 -0.25 4.92 -7.80
N GLN A 251 0.34 3.80 -8.16
CA GLN A 251 1.39 3.13 -7.39
C GLN A 251 2.72 3.18 -8.13
N GLY A 252 3.63 4.03 -7.68
CA GLY A 252 4.99 4.10 -8.19
C GLY A 252 5.92 3.13 -7.44
N TYR A 253 7.11 2.97 -8.00
CA TYR A 253 8.14 2.12 -7.45
C TYR A 253 8.73 2.70 -6.16
N VAL A 254 8.90 1.85 -5.17
CA VAL A 254 9.63 2.15 -3.93
C VAL A 254 10.72 1.11 -3.76
N GLY A 255 11.97 1.55 -3.69
CA GLY A 255 13.11 0.64 -3.64
C GLY A 255 14.36 1.25 -4.27
N CYS A 256 15.36 0.43 -4.50
CA CYS A 256 16.59 0.81 -5.18
C CYS A 256 16.61 0.40 -6.64
N LEU A 257 17.11 1.28 -7.48
CA LEU A 257 17.33 1.05 -8.91
C LEU A 257 18.76 1.42 -9.27
N LYS A 258 19.41 0.60 -10.10
CA LYS A 258 20.76 0.86 -10.60
C LYS A 258 21.00 0.26 -11.99
N ASN A 259 22.13 0.65 -12.60
CA ASN A 259 22.61 0.09 -13.88
C ASN A 259 21.57 0.18 -15.00
N VAL A 260 20.82 1.28 -15.07
CA VAL A 260 19.85 1.51 -16.14
C VAL A 260 20.57 1.74 -17.44
N ARG A 261 20.25 0.93 -18.44
CA ARG A 261 20.90 0.93 -19.76
C ARG A 261 19.85 0.85 -20.86
N PHE A 262 20.10 1.59 -21.93
CA PHE A 262 19.34 1.51 -23.18
C PHE A 262 20.30 1.23 -24.32
N ASN A 263 20.06 0.16 -25.07
CA ASN A 263 20.94 -0.30 -26.14
C ASN A 263 22.40 -0.49 -25.66
N GLY A 264 22.58 -0.99 -24.45
CA GLY A 264 23.89 -1.19 -23.81
C GLY A 264 24.55 0.08 -23.23
N ILE A 265 24.01 1.27 -23.51
CA ILE A 265 24.54 2.54 -23.04
C ILE A 265 23.90 2.88 -21.66
N SER A 266 24.75 3.22 -20.67
CA SER A 266 24.27 3.64 -19.34
C SER A 266 23.53 4.96 -19.43
N ALA A 267 22.34 5.01 -18.80
CA ALA A 267 21.55 6.23 -18.65
C ALA A 267 22.11 7.19 -17.62
N ASN A 268 23.07 6.75 -16.77
CA ASN A 268 23.65 7.54 -15.69
C ASN A 268 22.59 8.26 -14.83
N ILE A 269 21.68 7.47 -14.25
CA ILE A 269 20.51 7.97 -13.52
C ILE A 269 20.88 8.86 -12.33
N ALA A 270 22.05 8.67 -11.73
CA ALA A 270 22.56 9.51 -10.66
C ALA A 270 22.84 10.95 -11.16
N SER A 271 23.35 11.11 -12.36
CA SER A 271 23.57 12.44 -12.98
C SER A 271 22.23 13.11 -13.32
N VAL A 272 21.31 12.34 -13.90
CA VAL A 272 19.96 12.82 -14.22
C VAL A 272 19.21 13.27 -12.96
N TYR A 273 19.35 12.52 -11.88
CA TYR A 273 18.78 12.92 -10.59
C TYR A 273 19.34 14.25 -10.10
N GLU A 274 20.65 14.47 -10.16
CA GLU A 274 21.26 15.75 -9.74
C GLU A 274 20.72 16.95 -10.55
N GLU A 275 20.45 16.76 -11.84
CA GLU A 275 19.86 17.79 -12.70
C GLU A 275 18.38 18.07 -12.35
N GLN A 276 17.65 17.06 -11.89
CA GLN A 276 16.22 17.14 -11.56
C GLN A 276 15.96 17.25 -10.04
N LYS A 277 16.98 17.35 -9.22
CA LYS A 277 16.92 17.25 -7.75
C LYS A 277 15.94 18.24 -7.11
N THR A 278 15.88 19.46 -7.59
CA THR A 278 14.95 20.47 -7.08
C THR A 278 13.46 20.09 -7.25
N LEU A 279 13.15 19.21 -8.20
CA LEU A 279 11.80 18.73 -8.47
C LEU A 279 11.42 17.49 -7.65
N VAL A 280 12.43 16.74 -7.16
CA VAL A 280 12.20 15.38 -6.58
C VAL A 280 12.84 15.19 -5.19
N GLU A 281 13.33 16.25 -4.58
CA GLU A 281 14.21 16.25 -3.39
C GLU A 281 13.69 15.45 -2.19
N ALA A 282 12.38 15.36 -2.00
CA ALA A 282 11.80 14.70 -0.83
C ALA A 282 11.61 13.17 -1.00
N GLY A 283 11.57 12.68 -2.23
CA GLY A 283 11.15 11.28 -2.50
C GLY A 283 12.20 10.40 -3.15
N ILE A 284 13.31 10.96 -3.63
CA ILE A 284 14.40 10.21 -4.26
C ILE A 284 15.73 10.63 -3.62
N SER A 285 16.64 9.68 -3.47
CA SER A 285 17.98 9.93 -2.93
C SER A 285 19.03 9.08 -3.64
N GLN A 286 20.28 9.55 -3.64
CA GLN A 286 21.41 8.78 -4.17
C GLN A 286 21.80 7.63 -3.23
N GLY A 287 22.28 6.54 -3.83
CA GLY A 287 22.72 5.35 -3.13
C GLY A 287 21.57 4.42 -2.76
N CYS A 288 21.93 3.29 -2.20
CA CYS A 288 20.99 2.29 -1.70
C CYS A 288 21.47 1.82 -0.34
N PRO A 289 20.81 2.18 0.73
CA PRO A 289 21.22 1.77 2.06
C PRO A 289 21.15 0.25 2.20
N ASN A 290 22.11 -0.30 2.95
CA ASN A 290 22.09 -1.72 3.28
C ASN A 290 20.91 -1.99 4.23
N ALA A 291 19.86 -2.59 3.69
CA ALA A 291 18.68 -3.00 4.45
C ALA A 291 18.94 -4.24 5.36
N LEU A 292 20.15 -4.77 5.32
CA LEU A 292 20.49 -6.10 5.83
C LEU A 292 20.48 -6.27 7.36
N ASN A 293 20.40 -5.19 8.15
CA ASN A 293 20.59 -5.32 9.61
C ASN A 293 19.51 -4.67 10.47
N ASN A 294 18.46 -4.11 9.91
CA ASN A 294 17.42 -3.48 10.71
C ASN A 294 16.10 -4.19 10.52
N ASP A 295 15.77 -5.09 11.43
CA ASP A 295 14.39 -5.51 11.61
C ASP A 295 13.60 -4.35 12.24
N TYR A 296 13.05 -3.51 11.38
CA TYR A 296 12.27 -2.35 11.79
C TYR A 296 10.99 -2.74 12.56
N CYS A 297 10.58 -4.00 12.49
CA CYS A 297 9.45 -4.52 13.24
C CYS A 297 9.83 -5.08 14.63
N ALA A 298 11.13 -5.30 14.91
CA ALA A 298 11.58 -5.87 16.17
C ALA A 298 11.18 -5.03 17.41
N SER A 299 11.11 -3.70 17.25
CA SER A 299 10.67 -2.80 18.32
C SER A 299 9.16 -2.74 18.53
N SER A 300 8.37 -3.52 17.77
CA SER A 300 6.91 -3.50 17.76
C SER A 300 6.35 -2.07 17.64
N PRO A 301 6.69 -1.35 16.57
CA PRO A 301 6.35 0.06 16.41
C PRO A 301 4.86 0.31 16.19
N CYS A 302 4.13 -0.67 15.64
CA CYS A 302 2.70 -0.57 15.38
C CYS A 302 1.90 -0.77 16.67
N LYS A 303 0.99 0.17 16.93
CA LYS A 303 0.16 0.21 18.14
C LYS A 303 -1.25 -0.28 17.81
N ASN A 304 -2.07 -0.41 18.86
CA ASN A 304 -3.50 -0.68 18.71
C ASN A 304 -3.82 -1.80 17.73
N PHE A 305 -3.06 -2.90 17.82
CA PHE A 305 -3.21 -4.09 17.00
C PHE A 305 -2.86 -3.93 15.51
N GLY A 306 -2.16 -2.85 15.15
CA GLY A 306 -1.59 -2.70 13.82
C GLY A 306 -0.56 -3.81 13.54
N ARG A 307 -0.64 -4.40 12.37
CA ARG A 307 0.33 -5.41 11.92
C ARG A 307 1.56 -4.71 11.33
N CYS A 308 2.74 -5.04 11.84
CA CYS A 308 3.98 -4.51 11.29
C CYS A 308 4.41 -5.31 10.06
N GLU A 309 4.71 -4.60 8.99
CA GLU A 309 5.28 -5.12 7.75
C GLU A 309 6.61 -4.41 7.49
N ILE A 310 7.63 -5.17 7.08
CA ILE A 310 8.91 -4.58 6.68
C ILE A 310 8.72 -3.89 5.35
N GLY A 311 8.98 -2.58 5.31
CA GLY A 311 8.99 -1.77 4.11
C GLY A 311 10.41 -1.35 3.73
N TYR A 312 10.52 -0.61 2.65
CA TYR A 312 11.80 -0.07 2.21
C TYR A 312 12.30 1.02 3.16
N ARG A 313 13.40 0.78 3.89
CA ARG A 313 14.04 1.68 4.90
C ARG A 313 13.17 2.03 6.11
N THR A 314 12.08 1.34 6.30
CA THR A 314 11.12 1.65 7.35
C THR A 314 10.24 0.44 7.63
N PHE A 315 9.36 0.57 8.56
CA PHE A 315 8.22 -0.32 8.72
C PHE A 315 6.96 0.35 8.16
N ARG A 316 5.98 -0.47 7.86
CA ARG A 316 4.61 -0.04 7.57
C ARG A 316 3.68 -0.76 8.53
N CYS A 317 2.76 -0.02 9.12
CA CYS A 317 1.72 -0.60 9.94
C CYS A 317 0.44 -0.78 9.13
N ASP A 318 -0.01 -2.00 8.99
CA ASP A 318 -1.35 -2.28 8.50
C ASP A 318 -2.33 -2.09 9.67
N CYS A 319 -3.10 -1.00 9.63
CA CYS A 319 -4.07 -0.65 10.66
C CYS A 319 -5.47 -1.19 10.36
N SER A 320 -5.62 -2.14 9.42
CA SER A 320 -6.94 -2.70 9.04
C SER A 320 -7.66 -3.34 10.21
N ASN A 321 -6.91 -3.94 11.15
CA ASN A 321 -7.44 -4.54 12.37
C ASN A 321 -7.55 -3.57 13.55
N SER A 322 -7.23 -2.30 13.33
CA SER A 322 -7.29 -1.24 14.32
C SER A 322 -8.36 -0.23 13.93
N TYR A 323 -9.05 0.38 14.88
CA TYR A 323 -9.87 1.56 14.61
C TYR A 323 -9.01 2.84 14.57
N MET A 324 -7.74 2.76 14.92
CA MET A 324 -6.79 3.86 14.83
C MET A 324 -6.17 3.96 13.44
N GLU A 325 -5.64 5.11 13.11
CA GLU A 325 -4.93 5.43 11.87
C GLU A 325 -3.52 5.96 12.12
N GLY A 326 -2.88 6.40 11.05
CA GLY A 326 -1.55 6.99 11.09
C GLY A 326 -0.42 5.96 10.92
N PRO A 327 0.83 6.44 10.85
CA PRO A 327 1.99 5.60 10.51
C PRO A 327 2.25 4.46 11.49
N THR A 328 1.78 4.58 12.72
CA THR A 328 1.94 3.60 13.79
C THR A 328 0.63 3.14 14.40
N CYS A 329 -0.51 3.38 13.72
CA CYS A 329 -1.86 3.07 14.20
C CYS A 329 -2.16 3.64 15.59
N ASN A 330 -1.74 4.87 15.86
CA ASN A 330 -1.91 5.54 17.16
C ASN A 330 -2.63 6.90 17.07
N ILE A 331 -3.09 7.26 15.89
CA ILE A 331 -3.85 8.49 15.65
C ILE A 331 -5.33 8.13 15.64
N GLU A 332 -6.10 8.83 16.46
CA GLU A 332 -7.56 8.71 16.44
C GLU A 332 -8.09 9.26 15.11
N PRO A 333 -8.85 8.46 14.34
CA PRO A 333 -9.31 8.89 13.02
C PRO A 333 -10.43 9.93 13.17
N GLU A 334 -10.48 10.83 12.21
CA GLU A 334 -11.66 11.63 11.99
C GLU A 334 -12.73 10.79 11.28
N VAL A 335 -13.95 10.84 11.76
CA VAL A 335 -15.07 10.09 11.19
C VAL A 335 -15.98 10.99 10.37
N VAL A 336 -16.53 10.45 9.31
CA VAL A 336 -17.64 11.03 8.54
C VAL A 336 -18.91 10.33 9.00
N GLU A 337 -19.83 11.07 9.63
CA GLU A 337 -21.13 10.58 10.03
C GLU A 337 -22.11 10.76 8.86
N LEU A 338 -22.69 9.68 8.39
CA LEU A 338 -23.67 9.64 7.29
C LEU A 338 -25.04 9.31 7.86
N SER A 339 -26.00 10.20 7.64
CA SER A 339 -27.36 10.07 8.17
C SER A 339 -28.34 9.39 7.20
N GLY A 340 -27.85 8.92 6.06
CA GLY A 340 -28.66 8.39 4.97
C GLY A 340 -29.33 9.47 4.10
N ARG A 341 -29.12 10.76 4.40
CA ARG A 341 -29.71 11.87 3.62
C ARG A 341 -28.88 12.14 2.37
N ALA A 342 -29.50 12.19 1.22
CA ALA A 342 -28.83 12.32 -0.08
C ALA A 342 -28.00 13.60 -0.26
N ASP A 343 -28.36 14.69 0.42
CA ASP A 343 -27.66 15.99 0.36
C ASP A 343 -26.36 16.05 1.17
N GLU A 344 -26.13 15.09 2.05
CA GLU A 344 -24.93 15.00 2.90
C GLU A 344 -23.91 13.98 2.38
N LEU A 345 -24.26 13.19 1.35
CA LEU A 345 -23.48 12.04 0.92
C LEU A 345 -22.39 12.43 -0.07
N PRO A 346 -21.16 11.94 0.11
CA PRO A 346 -20.03 12.34 -0.72
C PRO A 346 -20.09 11.74 -2.12
N SER A 347 -19.89 12.59 -3.13
CA SER A 347 -19.62 12.18 -4.51
C SER A 347 -18.37 12.85 -5.05
N PHE A 348 -17.68 12.17 -5.94
CA PHE A 348 -16.41 12.61 -6.51
C PHE A 348 -16.36 12.34 -8.00
N HIS A 349 -16.01 13.35 -8.79
CA HIS A 349 -15.76 13.20 -10.22
C HIS A 349 -14.27 13.01 -10.45
N LEU A 350 -13.91 11.95 -11.17
CA LEU A 350 -12.54 11.74 -11.57
C LEU A 350 -12.12 12.85 -12.57
N PRO A 351 -10.87 13.34 -12.49
CA PRO A 351 -10.39 14.39 -13.39
C PRO A 351 -10.38 13.96 -14.86
N ASN A 352 -10.20 12.67 -15.11
CA ASN A 352 -10.37 12.03 -16.41
C ASN A 352 -11.11 10.71 -16.24
N PRO A 353 -11.91 10.27 -17.23
CA PRO A 353 -12.46 8.93 -17.23
C PRO A 353 -11.35 7.88 -17.09
N LEU A 354 -11.52 6.96 -16.16
CA LEU A 354 -10.60 5.86 -15.92
C LEU A 354 -11.03 4.66 -16.74
N TYR A 355 -10.12 4.14 -17.54
CA TYR A 355 -10.23 2.83 -18.19
C TYR A 355 -9.31 1.88 -17.44
N SER A 356 -9.83 0.86 -16.79
CA SER A 356 -9.06 0.05 -15.86
C SER A 356 -9.39 -1.44 -15.95
N GLU A 357 -8.34 -2.24 -15.85
CA GLU A 357 -8.40 -3.67 -15.58
C GLU A 357 -8.00 -3.98 -14.13
N ALA A 358 -7.68 -2.96 -13.35
CA ALA A 358 -7.20 -3.13 -11.99
C ALA A 358 -7.80 -2.07 -11.06
N GLU A 359 -8.57 -2.50 -10.09
CA GLU A 359 -9.16 -1.63 -9.08
C GLU A 359 -8.82 -2.11 -7.67
N THR A 360 -8.79 -1.13 -6.77
CA THR A 360 -8.75 -1.35 -5.33
C THR A 360 -9.73 -0.41 -4.65
N VAL A 361 -10.74 -0.97 -3.99
CA VAL A 361 -11.64 -0.24 -3.09
C VAL A 361 -11.27 -0.59 -1.67
N GLU A 362 -11.04 0.42 -0.85
CA GLU A 362 -10.85 0.24 0.59
C GLU A 362 -11.86 1.09 1.33
N CYS A 363 -12.58 0.48 2.25
CA CYS A 363 -13.52 1.17 3.12
C CYS A 363 -13.36 0.70 4.56
N LYS A 364 -13.59 1.63 5.48
CA LYS A 364 -13.69 1.35 6.91
C LYS A 364 -14.92 2.04 7.44
N PHE A 365 -15.88 1.25 7.90
CA PHE A 365 -17.20 1.70 8.28
C PHE A 365 -17.70 1.06 9.58
N ARG A 366 -18.69 1.70 10.19
CA ARG A 366 -19.44 1.20 11.34
C ARG A 366 -20.92 1.53 11.15
N THR A 367 -21.80 0.58 11.38
CA THR A 367 -23.24 0.76 11.30
C THR A 367 -23.98 -0.22 12.21
N ASP A 368 -25.18 0.13 12.64
CA ASP A 368 -26.18 -0.74 13.27
C ASP A 368 -27.35 -1.06 12.32
N ASP A 369 -27.38 -0.44 11.12
CA ASP A 369 -28.37 -0.75 10.09
C ASP A 369 -27.98 -2.04 9.35
N ASP A 370 -28.98 -2.85 9.04
CA ASP A 370 -28.79 -4.13 8.36
C ASP A 370 -28.63 -4.00 6.84
N ARG A 371 -28.76 -2.78 6.30
CA ARG A 371 -28.65 -2.46 4.86
C ARG A 371 -28.04 -1.08 4.63
N GLY A 372 -27.47 -0.89 3.46
CA GLY A 372 -26.96 0.40 3.02
C GLY A 372 -25.99 0.28 1.84
N ILE A 373 -25.95 1.29 1.00
CA ILE A 373 -24.97 1.38 -0.09
C ILE A 373 -23.68 1.93 0.47
N ILE A 374 -22.59 1.16 0.39
CA ILE A 374 -21.27 1.57 0.88
C ILE A 374 -20.53 2.38 -0.18
N PHE A 375 -20.51 1.87 -1.42
CA PHE A 375 -19.75 2.47 -2.52
C PHE A 375 -20.44 2.21 -3.84
N ASP A 376 -20.47 3.20 -4.72
CA ASP A 376 -21.02 3.09 -6.08
C ASP A 376 -20.16 3.86 -7.07
N THR A 377 -20.13 3.39 -8.32
CA THR A 377 -19.45 4.04 -9.44
C THR A 377 -20.38 4.27 -10.61
N LYS A 378 -20.04 5.26 -11.44
CA LYS A 378 -20.77 5.55 -12.67
C LYS A 378 -19.81 5.86 -13.80
N SER A 379 -20.22 5.46 -15.00
CA SER A 379 -19.64 5.90 -16.26
C SER A 379 -20.68 6.70 -17.05
N THR A 380 -20.28 7.86 -17.54
CA THR A 380 -21.15 8.70 -18.39
C THR A 380 -21.20 8.20 -19.83
N THR A 381 -20.13 7.52 -20.29
CA THR A 381 -20.01 7.02 -21.67
C THR A 381 -20.37 5.55 -21.81
N SER A 382 -20.26 4.77 -20.74
CA SER A 382 -20.64 3.36 -20.66
C SER A 382 -21.56 3.15 -19.44
N PRO A 383 -22.85 3.52 -19.54
CA PRO A 383 -23.76 3.59 -18.39
C PRO A 383 -23.93 2.28 -17.61
N SER A 384 -23.66 1.14 -18.24
CA SER A 384 -23.72 -0.18 -17.63
C SER A 384 -22.48 -0.54 -16.83
N HIS A 385 -21.32 0.13 -17.04
CA HIS A 385 -20.12 -0.17 -16.26
C HIS A 385 -20.27 0.33 -14.83
N ARG A 386 -20.19 -0.61 -13.87
CA ARG A 386 -20.48 -0.31 -12.47
C ARG A 386 -19.70 -1.21 -11.49
N ILE A 387 -19.24 -0.62 -10.42
CA ILE A 387 -18.80 -1.31 -9.19
C ILE A 387 -19.72 -0.82 -8.08
N LEU A 388 -20.50 -1.72 -7.49
CA LEU A 388 -21.41 -1.41 -6.41
C LEU A 388 -21.11 -2.32 -5.21
N ILE A 389 -20.91 -1.74 -4.04
CA ILE A 389 -20.76 -2.46 -2.78
C ILE A 389 -21.92 -2.07 -1.87
N THR A 390 -22.69 -3.05 -1.43
CA THR A 390 -23.82 -2.88 -0.53
C THR A 390 -23.68 -3.73 0.70
N LEU A 391 -24.33 -3.31 1.77
CA LEU A 391 -24.63 -4.11 2.93
C LEU A 391 -26.10 -4.52 2.85
N LEU A 392 -26.39 -5.82 2.94
CA LEU A 392 -27.75 -6.35 2.91
C LEU A 392 -27.89 -7.43 3.98
N LYS A 393 -28.80 -7.22 4.94
CA LYS A 393 -28.99 -8.10 6.12
C LYS A 393 -27.70 -8.34 6.92
N GLY A 394 -26.81 -7.32 6.95
CA GLY A 394 -25.50 -7.40 7.62
C GLY A 394 -24.45 -8.22 6.87
N GLU A 395 -24.67 -8.58 5.61
CA GLU A 395 -23.74 -9.23 4.71
C GLU A 395 -23.33 -8.27 3.58
N LEU A 396 -22.09 -8.33 3.12
CA LEU A 396 -21.60 -7.51 2.01
C LEU A 396 -21.90 -8.19 0.67
N GLU A 397 -22.35 -7.37 -0.28
CA GLU A 397 -22.51 -7.77 -1.68
C GLU A 397 -21.71 -6.85 -2.58
N LEU A 398 -20.88 -7.43 -3.45
CA LEU A 398 -20.18 -6.76 -4.54
C LEU A 398 -20.84 -7.08 -5.85
N HIS A 399 -21.29 -6.05 -6.55
CA HIS A 399 -21.81 -6.18 -7.90
C HIS A 399 -20.81 -5.55 -8.86
N LEU A 400 -20.40 -6.31 -9.88
CA LEU A 400 -19.56 -5.87 -10.99
C LEU A 400 -20.35 -6.00 -12.28
N ASP A 401 -20.54 -4.87 -12.98
CA ASP A 401 -21.16 -4.83 -14.29
C ASP A 401 -20.17 -4.29 -15.32
N PHE A 402 -19.85 -5.09 -16.31
CA PHE A 402 -18.95 -4.77 -17.42
C PHE A 402 -19.73 -4.44 -18.71
N GLY A 403 -21.06 -4.27 -18.62
CA GLY A 403 -21.94 -4.05 -19.75
C GLY A 403 -22.31 -5.32 -20.52
N SER A 404 -21.37 -6.22 -20.71
CA SER A 404 -21.58 -7.53 -21.37
C SER A 404 -21.79 -8.68 -20.38
N ALA A 405 -21.39 -8.50 -19.15
CA ALA A 405 -21.48 -9.52 -18.09
C ALA A 405 -21.64 -8.85 -16.72
N GLN A 406 -22.50 -9.44 -15.91
CA GLN A 406 -22.75 -9.01 -14.53
C GLN A 406 -22.34 -10.13 -13.56
N HIS A 407 -21.71 -9.77 -12.45
CA HIS A 407 -21.26 -10.69 -11.42
C HIS A 407 -21.61 -10.16 -10.04
N THR A 408 -22.09 -11.04 -9.17
CA THR A 408 -22.41 -10.73 -7.77
C THR A 408 -21.64 -11.66 -6.86
N PHE A 409 -21.03 -11.09 -5.81
CA PHE A 409 -20.23 -11.81 -4.83
C PHE A 409 -20.61 -11.39 -3.43
N ASN A 410 -20.83 -12.34 -2.53
CA ASN A 410 -21.19 -12.11 -1.15
C ASN A 410 -20.03 -12.50 -0.24
N TRP A 411 -19.80 -11.72 0.82
CA TRP A 411 -18.81 -12.05 1.85
C TRP A 411 -19.07 -11.31 3.15
N GLY A 412 -18.49 -11.82 4.23
CA GLY A 412 -18.73 -11.33 5.58
C GLY A 412 -20.14 -11.61 6.05
N SER A 413 -20.40 -11.45 7.32
CA SER A 413 -21.74 -11.56 7.90
C SER A 413 -21.79 -10.89 9.27
N GLY A 414 -22.97 -10.36 9.65
CA GLY A 414 -23.18 -9.70 10.94
C GLY A 414 -22.41 -8.41 11.11
N LEU A 415 -22.16 -7.68 10.00
CA LEU A 415 -21.37 -6.46 9.98
C LEU A 415 -22.13 -5.20 10.39
N ASN A 416 -23.37 -5.38 10.81
CA ASN A 416 -24.23 -4.34 11.41
C ASN A 416 -24.22 -4.40 12.95
N ASP A 417 -23.06 -4.69 13.54
CA ASP A 417 -22.88 -4.91 14.97
C ASP A 417 -22.38 -3.66 15.74
N ASP A 418 -22.45 -2.49 15.10
CA ASP A 418 -21.97 -1.19 15.64
C ASP A 418 -20.46 -1.18 15.96
N HIS A 419 -19.67 -2.02 15.25
CA HIS A 419 -18.21 -2.02 15.30
C HIS A 419 -17.62 -1.58 13.98
N PHE A 420 -16.38 -1.06 14.00
CA PHE A 420 -15.69 -0.74 12.76
C PHE A 420 -15.19 -2.00 12.06
N HIS A 421 -15.63 -2.15 10.82
CA HIS A 421 -15.14 -3.16 9.89
C HIS A 421 -14.33 -2.53 8.78
N SER A 422 -13.23 -3.16 8.39
CA SER A 422 -12.44 -2.76 7.24
C SER A 422 -12.64 -3.72 6.09
N ILE A 423 -12.98 -3.22 4.93
CA ILE A 423 -13.11 -4.01 3.71
C ILE A 423 -12.09 -3.56 2.68
N ARG A 424 -11.60 -4.52 1.91
CA ARG A 424 -10.78 -4.27 0.73
C ARG A 424 -11.20 -5.19 -0.40
N VAL A 425 -11.56 -4.59 -1.53
CA VAL A 425 -11.82 -5.29 -2.79
C VAL A 425 -10.65 -5.01 -3.71
N LYS A 426 -9.98 -6.04 -4.17
CA LYS A 426 -8.81 -5.94 -5.06
C LYS A 426 -9.07 -6.75 -6.31
N ARG A 427 -9.18 -6.10 -7.47
CA ARG A 427 -9.26 -6.75 -8.78
C ARG A 427 -7.97 -6.50 -9.57
N ARG A 428 -7.47 -7.53 -10.23
CA ARG A 428 -6.29 -7.48 -11.10
C ARG A 428 -6.57 -8.37 -12.31
N GLY A 429 -6.99 -7.76 -13.42
CA GLY A 429 -7.49 -8.48 -14.57
C GLY A 429 -8.70 -9.33 -14.19
N GLU A 430 -8.58 -10.63 -14.41
CA GLU A 430 -9.60 -11.63 -14.08
C GLU A 430 -9.66 -11.98 -12.59
N LYS A 431 -8.58 -11.75 -11.84
CA LYS A 431 -8.49 -12.15 -10.43
C LYS A 431 -9.15 -11.11 -9.52
N LEU A 432 -10.12 -11.54 -8.73
CA LEU A 432 -10.80 -10.77 -7.70
C LEU A 432 -10.47 -11.34 -6.32
N LEU A 433 -10.07 -10.47 -5.40
CA LEU A 433 -9.77 -10.80 -4.00
C LEU A 433 -10.63 -9.94 -3.08
N LEU A 434 -11.31 -10.56 -2.13
CA LEU A 434 -12.14 -9.92 -1.12
C LEU A 434 -11.52 -10.10 0.26
N PHE A 435 -11.40 -9.00 1.00
CA PHE A 435 -10.83 -8.96 2.34
C PHE A 435 -11.81 -8.33 3.31
N LEU A 436 -11.83 -8.87 4.51
CA LEU A 436 -12.57 -8.34 5.65
C LEU A 436 -11.66 -8.32 6.88
N ASP A 437 -11.61 -7.18 7.58
CA ASP A 437 -10.81 -6.97 8.81
C ASP A 437 -9.37 -7.45 8.66
N GLY A 438 -8.74 -7.03 7.55
CA GLY A 438 -7.36 -7.34 7.22
C GLY A 438 -7.08 -8.79 6.82
N LYS A 439 -8.12 -9.64 6.70
CA LYS A 439 -7.99 -11.03 6.27
C LYS A 439 -8.49 -11.19 4.86
N TRP A 440 -7.81 -12.04 4.11
CA TRP A 440 -8.31 -12.55 2.86
C TRP A 440 -9.42 -13.56 3.14
N GLU A 441 -10.62 -13.36 2.56
CA GLU A 441 -11.75 -14.28 2.70
C GLU A 441 -11.97 -15.11 1.44
N HIS A 442 -12.07 -14.43 0.28
CA HIS A 442 -12.42 -15.09 -0.97
C HIS A 442 -11.55 -14.67 -2.15
N SER A 443 -11.36 -15.59 -3.09
CA SER A 443 -10.71 -15.36 -4.37
C SER A 443 -11.58 -15.92 -5.48
N TYR A 444 -11.84 -15.11 -6.50
CA TYR A 444 -12.62 -15.48 -7.66
C TYR A 444 -11.84 -15.19 -8.93
N PHE A 445 -12.15 -15.92 -10.00
CA PHE A 445 -11.68 -15.65 -11.34
C PHE A 445 -12.87 -15.26 -12.21
N LEU A 446 -12.83 -14.06 -12.76
CA LEU A 446 -13.81 -13.54 -13.70
C LEU A 446 -13.56 -14.16 -15.09
N PRO A 447 -14.59 -14.35 -15.91
CA PRO A 447 -14.41 -14.73 -17.31
C PRO A 447 -13.56 -13.70 -18.07
N SER A 448 -12.66 -14.16 -18.92
CA SER A 448 -11.66 -13.33 -19.61
C SER A 448 -12.20 -12.36 -20.66
N SER A 449 -13.47 -12.44 -21.01
CA SER A 449 -14.05 -11.57 -22.02
C SER A 449 -14.50 -10.23 -21.43
N ASN A 450 -13.86 -9.16 -21.90
CA ASN A 450 -14.26 -7.77 -21.65
C ASN A 450 -14.25 -7.34 -20.18
N ILE A 451 -13.07 -7.38 -19.57
CA ILE A 451 -12.85 -7.02 -18.14
C ILE A 451 -12.42 -5.56 -17.92
N ILE A 452 -12.49 -4.71 -18.95
CA ILE A 452 -12.14 -3.29 -18.82
C ILE A 452 -13.34 -2.56 -18.20
N MET A 453 -13.11 -1.89 -17.09
CA MET A 453 -14.07 -1.03 -16.43
C MET A 453 -13.83 0.42 -16.83
N GLN A 454 -14.87 1.13 -17.20
CA GLN A 454 -14.83 2.57 -17.46
C GLN A 454 -15.57 3.30 -16.33
N ILE A 455 -14.93 4.24 -15.68
CA ILE A 455 -15.46 4.95 -14.51
C ILE A 455 -15.08 6.42 -14.59
N ASP A 456 -16.02 7.31 -14.29
CA ASP A 456 -15.78 8.75 -14.20
C ASP A 456 -16.38 9.40 -12.94
N GLN A 457 -17.27 8.71 -12.22
CA GLN A 457 -17.86 9.18 -10.97
C GLN A 457 -17.80 8.12 -9.90
N LEU A 458 -17.57 8.56 -8.67
CA LEU A 458 -17.50 7.74 -7.46
C LEU A 458 -18.46 8.31 -6.42
N ALA A 459 -19.14 7.46 -5.67
CA ALA A 459 -20.00 7.85 -4.57
C ALA A 459 -19.76 7.00 -3.33
N GLY A 460 -19.84 7.62 -2.17
CA GLY A 460 -19.84 6.96 -0.87
C GLY A 460 -21.19 7.09 -0.19
N GLY A 461 -21.74 5.97 0.28
CA GLY A 461 -22.97 5.97 1.05
C GLY A 461 -24.28 6.06 0.26
N HIS A 462 -24.25 6.22 -1.07
CA HIS A 462 -25.46 6.33 -1.88
C HIS A 462 -25.27 5.81 -3.31
N SER A 463 -26.38 5.61 -4.03
CA SER A 463 -26.36 5.20 -5.43
C SER A 463 -26.25 6.39 -6.37
N LEU A 464 -25.41 6.25 -7.41
CA LEU A 464 -25.40 7.14 -8.60
C LEU A 464 -26.44 6.74 -9.65
N HIS A 465 -27.11 5.59 -9.46
CA HIS A 465 -28.13 5.03 -10.37
C HIS A 465 -29.41 4.63 -9.60
N PRO A 466 -30.17 5.56 -9.06
CA PRO A 466 -31.31 5.22 -8.20
C PRO A 466 -32.42 4.40 -8.89
N THR A 467 -32.51 4.43 -10.21
CA THR A 467 -33.55 3.73 -10.99
C THR A 467 -33.19 2.31 -11.41
N HIS A 468 -31.90 1.90 -11.30
CA HIS A 468 -31.43 0.60 -11.81
C HIS A 468 -31.07 -0.42 -10.73
N LEU A 469 -31.38 -0.13 -9.46
CA LEU A 469 -31.06 -1.05 -8.36
C LEU A 469 -31.89 -2.33 -8.41
N SER A 470 -33.12 -2.26 -8.97
CA SER A 470 -34.00 -3.42 -9.14
C SER A 470 -33.49 -4.44 -10.18
N GLU A 471 -32.64 -4.02 -11.11
CA GLU A 471 -32.08 -4.90 -12.16
C GLU A 471 -31.07 -5.91 -11.58
N PHE A 472 -30.48 -5.62 -10.41
CA PHE A 472 -29.57 -6.52 -9.68
C PHE A 472 -30.29 -7.48 -8.74
N GLY A 473 -31.64 -7.56 -8.82
CA GLY A 473 -32.42 -8.41 -7.90
C GLY A 473 -32.44 -7.93 -6.46
N ILE A 474 -31.89 -6.74 -6.20
CA ILE A 474 -31.99 -6.07 -4.92
C ILE A 474 -33.41 -5.50 -4.82
N PRO A 475 -34.28 -5.99 -3.91
CA PRO A 475 -35.61 -5.47 -3.73
C PRO A 475 -35.54 -4.12 -3.02
N LEU A 476 -34.96 -3.14 -3.71
CA LEU A 476 -34.86 -1.78 -3.23
C LEU A 476 -36.04 -1.04 -3.80
N ASN A 477 -37.00 -0.75 -2.96
CA ASN A 477 -37.90 0.37 -3.21
C ASN A 477 -36.98 1.58 -3.30
N ALA A 478 -36.84 2.17 -4.49
CA ALA A 478 -35.92 3.27 -4.81
C ALA A 478 -36.29 4.55 -4.04
N THR A 479 -36.28 4.46 -2.76
CA THR A 479 -36.45 5.53 -1.79
C THR A 479 -35.12 5.79 -1.12
N THR A 480 -34.95 6.97 -0.57
CA THR A 480 -33.78 7.40 0.24
C THR A 480 -33.43 6.46 1.39
N ASP A 481 -34.14 5.37 1.59
CA ASP A 481 -34.01 4.42 2.70
C ASP A 481 -32.85 3.41 2.51
N ASP A 482 -32.27 3.33 1.32
CA ASP A 482 -31.16 2.41 1.04
C ASP A 482 -29.77 3.08 1.10
N ASN A 483 -29.72 4.37 1.39
CA ASN A 483 -28.46 5.05 1.63
C ASN A 483 -27.83 4.57 2.92
N PHE A 484 -26.49 4.57 2.98
CA PHE A 484 -25.75 4.16 4.16
C PHE A 484 -26.00 5.13 5.32
N SER A 485 -26.32 4.56 6.46
CA SER A 485 -26.43 5.26 7.75
C SER A 485 -25.37 4.67 8.70
N GLY A 486 -24.55 5.52 9.27
CA GLY A 486 -23.47 5.10 10.16
C GLY A 486 -22.25 6.01 10.05
N GLU A 487 -21.09 5.47 10.35
CA GLU A 487 -19.82 6.19 10.34
C GLU A 487 -18.85 5.58 9.36
N MET A 488 -18.11 6.41 8.63
CA MET A 488 -17.00 6.01 7.77
C MET A 488 -15.72 6.74 8.16
N ILE A 489 -14.62 6.01 8.29
CA ILE A 489 -13.29 6.57 8.53
C ILE A 489 -12.58 6.77 7.21
N LYS A 490 -12.63 5.77 6.33
CA LYS A 490 -11.92 5.72 5.06
C LYS A 490 -12.82 5.17 3.98
N LEU A 491 -12.81 5.80 2.81
CA LEU A 491 -13.34 5.24 1.57
C LEU A 491 -12.44 5.71 0.44
N THR A 492 -11.69 4.78 -0.15
CA THR A 492 -10.77 5.08 -1.25
C THR A 492 -11.00 4.17 -2.44
N PHE A 493 -10.81 4.73 -3.63
CA PHE A 493 -10.82 4.02 -4.90
C PHE A 493 -9.53 4.34 -5.67
N ASN A 494 -8.68 3.36 -5.94
CA ASN A 494 -7.40 3.54 -6.64
C ASN A 494 -6.57 4.73 -6.09
N GLY A 495 -6.56 4.91 -4.78
CA GLY A 495 -5.88 6.02 -4.11
C GLY A 495 -6.63 7.36 -4.09
N TYR A 496 -7.78 7.48 -4.74
CA TYR A 496 -8.65 8.66 -4.62
C TYR A 496 -9.46 8.57 -3.30
N ASP A 497 -9.39 9.59 -2.48
CA ASP A 497 -10.20 9.70 -1.25
C ASP A 497 -11.61 10.22 -1.58
N VAL A 498 -12.60 9.34 -1.56
CA VAL A 498 -14.01 9.65 -1.87
C VAL A 498 -14.62 10.53 -0.79
N LEU A 499 -14.15 10.43 0.46
CA LEU A 499 -14.64 11.21 1.60
C LEU A 499 -13.96 12.58 1.74
N LYS A 500 -13.04 12.96 0.86
CA LYS A 500 -12.23 14.18 0.96
C LYS A 500 -13.03 15.47 1.17
N LYS A 501 -14.22 15.57 0.58
CA LYS A 501 -15.11 16.75 0.68
C LYS A 501 -16.17 16.62 1.76
N ALA A 502 -16.31 15.46 2.41
CA ALA A 502 -17.29 15.26 3.47
C ALA A 502 -16.88 15.99 4.76
N LYS A 503 -17.88 16.42 5.53
CA LYS A 503 -17.62 17.03 6.85
C LYS A 503 -17.13 15.97 7.82
N ARG A 504 -15.92 16.13 8.32
CA ARG A 504 -15.31 15.23 9.30
C ARG A 504 -15.54 15.77 10.70
N LYS A 505 -15.81 14.88 11.64
CA LYS A 505 -15.87 15.17 13.07
C LYS A 505 -14.75 14.38 13.76
N ALA A 506 -14.16 14.94 14.81
CA ALA A 506 -13.28 14.17 15.68
C ALA A 506 -14.05 12.98 16.25
N GLY A 507 -13.54 11.77 16.03
CA GLY A 507 -14.17 10.56 16.55
C GLY A 507 -14.16 10.61 18.07
N SER A 508 -15.32 10.73 18.72
CA SER A 508 -15.38 10.62 20.17
C SER A 508 -15.45 9.14 20.55
N PHE A 509 -14.28 8.53 20.70
CA PHE A 509 -14.15 7.20 21.31
C PHE A 509 -14.16 7.27 22.86
N ALA A 510 -14.29 8.48 23.42
CA ALA A 510 -14.55 8.64 24.83
C ALA A 510 -15.93 8.06 25.15
N ALA A 511 -15.98 7.14 26.11
CA ALA A 511 -17.21 6.62 26.65
C ALA A 511 -18.15 7.79 26.97
N ASN A 512 -19.16 7.98 26.16
CA ASN A 512 -20.15 9.03 26.37
C ASN A 512 -20.94 8.77 27.65
N SER A 513 -20.49 9.33 28.75
CA SER A 513 -21.37 9.74 29.82
C SER A 513 -22.14 10.99 29.37
N ARG A 514 -23.15 10.84 28.52
CA ARG A 514 -24.11 11.90 28.29
C ARG A 514 -25.03 11.97 29.50
N SER A 515 -24.80 12.99 30.32
CA SER A 515 -25.79 13.49 31.25
C SER A 515 -27.08 13.76 30.49
N SER A 516 -28.15 13.17 30.98
CA SER A 516 -29.52 13.38 30.54
C SER A 516 -29.92 14.86 30.66
N GLU A 517 -29.97 15.58 29.53
CA GLU A 517 -30.84 16.74 29.44
C GLU A 517 -32.16 16.34 28.78
N THR A 518 -33.17 16.39 29.59
CA THR A 518 -34.59 16.22 29.26
C THR A 518 -35.00 17.21 28.17
N ARG A 519 -35.42 16.73 27.02
CA ARG A 519 -36.39 17.39 26.15
C ARG A 519 -37.57 16.46 25.90
N ASP A 520 -38.69 16.93 26.38
CA ASP A 520 -40.02 16.34 26.24
C ASP A 520 -40.42 16.08 24.79
N GLY A 521 -41.04 14.92 24.60
CA GLY A 521 -42.06 14.68 23.58
C GLY A 521 -41.59 14.28 22.18
N GLN A 522 -41.40 13.02 21.92
CA GLN A 522 -42.11 12.23 20.88
C GLN A 522 -41.50 10.84 20.66
N LYS A 523 -42.41 9.86 20.75
CA LYS A 523 -42.37 8.48 20.28
C LYS A 523 -41.15 7.62 20.66
N SER A 524 -41.34 6.87 21.72
CA SER A 524 -40.61 5.65 22.07
C SER A 524 -40.55 4.68 20.87
N ARG A 525 -39.46 4.72 20.10
CA ARG A 525 -38.97 3.56 19.40
C ARG A 525 -38.08 2.79 20.36
N ASN A 526 -38.36 1.51 20.55
CA ASN A 526 -37.55 0.58 21.32
C ASN A 526 -36.07 0.70 20.91
N ARG A 527 -35.29 1.47 21.67
CA ARG A 527 -33.83 1.47 21.53
C ARG A 527 -33.34 0.12 22.05
N LYS A 528 -32.96 -0.79 21.14
CA LYS A 528 -32.08 -1.92 21.50
C LYS A 528 -30.87 -1.36 22.22
N ALA A 529 -30.48 -1.98 23.32
CA ALA A 529 -29.29 -1.58 24.07
C ALA A 529 -28.07 -1.49 23.14
N LYS A 530 -27.46 -0.31 23.09
CA LYS A 530 -26.27 -0.06 22.25
C LYS A 530 -25.10 -0.76 22.93
N TYR A 531 -24.56 -1.81 22.28
CA TYR A 531 -23.36 -2.52 22.75
C TYR A 531 -22.14 -1.66 22.45
N SER A 532 -21.45 -1.21 23.50
CA SER A 532 -20.16 -0.51 23.36
C SER A 532 -19.00 -1.47 23.55
N SER A 533 -17.96 -1.34 22.72
CA SER A 533 -16.69 -2.05 22.91
C SER A 533 -15.72 -1.20 23.72
N VAL A 534 -14.78 -1.85 24.43
CA VAL A 534 -13.72 -1.21 25.18
C VAL A 534 -12.36 -1.79 24.74
N SER A 535 -11.39 -0.92 24.51
CA SER A 535 -10.00 -1.31 24.25
C SER A 535 -9.14 -1.11 25.48
N PHE A 536 -8.34 -2.12 25.80
CA PHE A 536 -7.35 -2.06 26.87
C PHE A 536 -5.96 -1.89 26.21
N GLU A 537 -5.44 -0.67 26.20
CA GLU A 537 -4.21 -0.31 25.47
C GLU A 537 -2.95 -0.76 26.18
N THR A 538 -3.03 -0.95 27.48
CA THR A 538 -1.91 -1.39 28.30
C THR A 538 -2.31 -2.51 29.25
N SER A 539 -1.37 -3.30 29.73
CA SER A 539 -1.59 -4.32 30.77
C SER A 539 -2.05 -3.75 32.12
N LYS A 540 -2.10 -2.42 32.28
CA LYS A 540 -2.61 -1.72 33.44
C LYS A 540 -4.05 -1.26 33.29
N GLY A 541 -4.60 -1.29 32.05
CA GLY A 541 -5.97 -0.91 31.73
C GLY A 541 -6.97 -1.89 32.37
N ARG A 542 -8.00 -1.36 33.01
CA ARG A 542 -9.11 -2.14 33.57
C ARG A 542 -10.37 -1.30 33.69
N VAL A 543 -11.51 -1.95 33.61
CA VAL A 543 -12.81 -1.36 33.95
C VAL A 543 -13.31 -2.04 35.24
N VAL A 544 -13.76 -1.24 36.18
CA VAL A 544 -14.22 -1.73 37.47
C VAL A 544 -15.67 -1.28 37.68
N PHE A 545 -16.54 -2.23 37.92
CA PHE A 545 -17.93 -1.98 38.31
C PHE A 545 -18.01 -2.21 39.83
N SER A 546 -18.05 -1.12 40.61
CA SER A 546 -18.02 -1.15 42.08
C SER A 546 -19.39 -1.49 42.73
N GLU A 547 -20.48 -1.35 41.99
CA GLU A 547 -21.82 -1.67 42.43
C GLU A 547 -22.53 -2.60 41.44
N ALA A 548 -21.82 -3.57 40.93
CA ALA A 548 -22.47 -4.61 40.20
C ALA A 548 -23.37 -5.37 41.20
N ARG A 549 -24.57 -4.88 41.42
CA ARG A 549 -25.69 -5.73 41.79
C ARG A 549 -25.94 -6.66 40.58
N ILE A 550 -25.00 -7.52 40.35
CA ILE A 550 -25.26 -8.79 39.66
C ILE A 550 -26.25 -9.40 40.62
N ALA A 551 -27.54 -9.30 40.27
CA ALA A 551 -28.68 -9.66 41.10
C ALA A 551 -28.32 -10.89 41.90
N SER A 552 -28.67 -10.93 43.18
CA SER A 552 -28.45 -12.06 44.08
C SER A 552 -28.62 -13.35 43.27
N ILE A 553 -27.50 -13.95 42.90
CA ILE A 553 -27.51 -15.10 42.01
C ILE A 553 -27.72 -16.29 42.97
N ASP A 554 -28.91 -16.43 43.47
CA ASP A 554 -29.43 -17.69 43.97
C ASP A 554 -29.90 -18.58 42.80
N GLY A 555 -29.36 -18.29 41.56
CA GLY A 555 -29.74 -18.94 40.33
C GLY A 555 -28.59 -19.05 39.33
N PRO A 556 -28.83 -19.67 38.19
CA PRO A 556 -27.82 -19.88 37.16
C PRO A 556 -27.33 -18.55 36.62
N TYR A 557 -26.02 -18.43 36.46
CA TYR A 557 -25.45 -17.26 35.83
C TYR A 557 -25.04 -17.56 34.39
N ARG A 558 -25.01 -16.48 33.62
CA ARG A 558 -24.58 -16.51 32.23
C ARG A 558 -23.61 -15.36 32.00
N ILE A 559 -22.40 -15.68 31.55
CA ILE A 559 -21.36 -14.70 31.14
C ILE A 559 -21.20 -14.81 29.65
N SER A 560 -21.40 -13.74 28.92
CA SER A 560 -21.17 -13.72 27.47
C SER A 560 -20.52 -12.42 27.06
N PHE A 561 -19.45 -12.52 26.26
CA PHE A 561 -18.78 -11.41 25.66
C PHE A 561 -17.95 -11.86 24.43
N LYS A 562 -17.57 -10.91 23.61
CA LYS A 562 -16.60 -11.13 22.55
C LYS A 562 -15.28 -10.46 22.92
N PHE A 563 -14.18 -11.08 22.55
CA PHE A 563 -12.83 -10.52 22.77
C PHE A 563 -11.94 -10.81 21.57
N ARG A 564 -10.91 -9.98 21.41
CA ARG A 564 -9.82 -10.24 20.49
C ARG A 564 -8.51 -9.72 21.09
N THR A 565 -7.43 -10.46 20.95
CA THR A 565 -6.14 -10.11 21.54
C THR A 565 -4.99 -10.83 20.83
N LEU A 566 -3.77 -10.29 20.92
CA LEU A 566 -2.51 -10.99 20.63
C LEU A 566 -1.85 -11.51 21.90
N ALA A 567 -2.28 -11.04 23.07
CA ALA A 567 -1.71 -11.49 24.33
C ALA A 567 -2.05 -12.97 24.56
N PRO A 568 -1.07 -13.87 24.66
CA PRO A 568 -1.34 -15.28 24.88
C PRO A 568 -1.85 -15.56 26.30
N SER A 569 -1.67 -14.63 27.21
CA SER A 569 -2.12 -14.75 28.60
C SER A 569 -2.56 -13.39 29.14
N CYS A 570 -3.81 -13.27 29.55
CA CYS A 570 -4.38 -12.06 30.13
C CYS A 570 -5.67 -12.37 30.89
N ILE A 571 -6.03 -11.47 31.79
CA ILE A 571 -7.33 -11.51 32.50
C ILE A 571 -8.38 -10.88 31.58
N LEU A 572 -9.48 -11.58 31.32
CA LEU A 572 -10.61 -11.08 30.57
C LEU A 572 -11.69 -10.51 31.50
N LEU A 573 -12.07 -11.30 32.51
CA LEU A 573 -13.12 -10.93 33.46
C LEU A 573 -12.86 -11.57 34.82
N VAL A 574 -13.13 -10.82 35.90
CA VAL A 574 -13.17 -11.36 37.27
C VAL A 574 -14.38 -10.78 37.99
N VAL A 575 -15.15 -11.60 38.69
CA VAL A 575 -16.25 -11.22 39.56
C VAL A 575 -15.98 -11.76 40.95
N THR A 576 -16.21 -10.95 41.97
CA THR A 576 -15.96 -11.32 43.37
C THR A 576 -17.20 -11.18 44.23
N SER A 577 -17.28 -11.87 45.35
CA SER A 577 -18.40 -11.82 46.27
C SER A 577 -18.42 -10.57 47.18
N ASN A 578 -17.25 -9.97 47.42
CA ASN A 578 -17.14 -8.78 48.30
C ASN A 578 -15.91 -7.92 47.94
N SER A 579 -15.87 -6.74 48.53
CA SER A 579 -14.79 -5.76 48.35
C SER A 579 -13.46 -6.18 48.97
N THR A 580 -13.43 -7.18 49.82
CA THR A 580 -12.21 -7.67 50.50
C THR A 580 -11.53 -8.80 49.74
N TYR A 581 -12.14 -9.24 48.62
CA TYR A 581 -11.61 -10.29 47.74
C TYR A 581 -11.39 -11.67 48.41
N LYS A 582 -12.04 -11.87 49.55
CA LYS A 582 -12.07 -13.15 50.25
C LYS A 582 -13.50 -13.70 50.15
N GLY A 583 -13.69 -14.77 49.46
CA GLY A 583 -14.99 -15.37 49.27
C GLY A 583 -15.15 -15.95 47.87
N ASP A 584 -16.40 -16.06 47.45
CA ASP A 584 -16.72 -16.62 46.15
C ASP A 584 -16.26 -15.71 45.02
N PHE A 585 -15.71 -16.30 43.96
CA PHE A 585 -15.27 -15.58 42.78
C PHE A 585 -15.44 -16.41 41.51
N VAL A 586 -15.50 -15.71 40.40
CA VAL A 586 -15.43 -16.28 39.05
C VAL A 586 -14.38 -15.51 38.28
N SER A 587 -13.42 -16.20 37.61
CA SER A 587 -12.47 -15.60 36.72
C SER A 587 -12.47 -16.26 35.34
N VAL A 588 -12.32 -15.45 34.33
CA VAL A 588 -12.12 -15.88 32.93
C VAL A 588 -10.81 -15.26 32.45
N GLU A 589 -9.90 -16.11 32.07
CA GLU A 589 -8.58 -15.70 31.66
C GLU A 589 -8.22 -16.36 30.33
N LEU A 590 -7.41 -15.68 29.53
CA LEU A 590 -6.65 -16.32 28.48
C LEU A 590 -5.32 -16.81 29.06
N PHE A 591 -5.03 -18.08 28.92
CA PHE A 591 -3.80 -18.69 29.39
C PHE A 591 -3.18 -19.56 28.28
N ALA A 592 -2.00 -19.16 27.82
CA ALA A 592 -1.31 -19.79 26.69
C ALA A 592 -2.23 -19.96 25.44
N GLY A 593 -3.02 -18.92 25.12
CA GLY A 593 -3.92 -18.90 23.98
C GLY A 593 -5.20 -19.73 24.12
N ARG A 594 -5.54 -20.19 25.33
CA ARG A 594 -6.74 -20.98 25.65
C ARG A 594 -7.51 -20.29 26.77
N ILE A 595 -8.83 -20.44 26.81
CA ILE A 595 -9.63 -19.95 27.94
C ILE A 595 -9.39 -20.83 29.15
N ARG A 596 -9.04 -20.19 30.27
CA ARG A 596 -9.07 -20.75 31.62
C ARG A 596 -10.24 -20.09 32.37
N TYR A 597 -11.21 -20.90 32.74
CA TYR A 597 -12.32 -20.52 33.56
C TYR A 597 -12.10 -21.09 34.95
N SER A 598 -12.03 -20.21 35.95
CA SER A 598 -11.82 -20.62 37.34
C SER A 598 -12.91 -20.04 38.22
N PHE A 599 -13.35 -20.81 39.19
CA PHE A 599 -14.33 -20.38 40.17
C PHE A 599 -14.01 -20.94 41.55
N GLY A 600 -14.34 -20.18 42.56
CA GLY A 600 -14.17 -20.57 43.95
C GLY A 600 -15.48 -20.35 44.71
N PHE A 601 -15.92 -21.35 45.44
CA PHE A 601 -17.12 -21.31 46.25
C PHE A 601 -16.78 -21.79 47.66
N GLY A 602 -16.73 -20.84 48.61
CA GLY A 602 -16.32 -21.14 49.98
C GLY A 602 -14.88 -21.68 50.06
N SER A 603 -14.71 -22.93 50.42
CA SER A 603 -13.41 -23.59 50.52
C SER A 603 -12.96 -24.39 49.26
N ARG A 604 -13.82 -24.44 48.24
CA ARG A 604 -13.55 -25.16 47.01
C ARG A 604 -13.06 -24.21 45.91
N PHE A 605 -12.00 -24.62 45.21
CA PHE A 605 -11.48 -23.95 44.04
C PHE A 605 -11.41 -24.95 42.88
N GLU A 606 -11.95 -24.55 41.74
CA GLU A 606 -11.93 -25.35 40.52
C GLU A 606 -11.44 -24.50 39.36
N SER A 607 -10.71 -25.12 38.44
CA SER A 607 -10.20 -24.44 37.25
C SER A 607 -10.28 -25.38 36.04
N VAL A 608 -10.94 -24.92 34.98
CA VAL A 608 -11.19 -25.66 33.76
C VAL A 608 -10.56 -24.94 32.56
N MET A 609 -9.86 -25.70 31.74
CA MET A 609 -9.26 -25.21 30.50
C MET A 609 -10.14 -25.56 29.30
N SER A 610 -10.31 -24.63 28.37
CA SER A 610 -10.95 -24.94 27.09
C SER A 610 -10.19 -26.05 26.35
N PRO A 611 -10.87 -26.84 25.49
CA PRO A 611 -10.21 -27.82 24.64
C PRO A 611 -9.07 -27.24 23.83
N VAL A 612 -8.10 -28.06 23.44
CA VAL A 612 -7.06 -27.67 22.51
C VAL A 612 -7.70 -27.46 21.13
N LEU A 613 -7.50 -26.30 20.55
CA LEU A 613 -7.99 -26.02 19.21
C LEU A 613 -7.21 -26.84 18.16
N PRO A 614 -7.86 -27.28 17.07
CA PRO A 614 -7.19 -28.03 16.02
C PRO A 614 -6.03 -27.23 15.38
N ALA A 615 -4.95 -27.95 15.01
CA ALA A 615 -3.87 -27.48 14.16
C ALA A 615 -3.29 -26.09 14.51
N LYS A 616 -2.66 -25.95 15.71
CA LYS A 616 -1.93 -24.73 16.12
C LYS A 616 -2.73 -23.43 16.18
N GLN A 617 -4.05 -23.50 16.17
CA GLN A 617 -4.90 -22.32 16.37
C GLN A 617 -4.88 -21.91 17.85
N THR A 618 -4.80 -20.60 18.10
CA THR A 618 -4.88 -20.03 19.45
C THR A 618 -5.94 -18.95 19.46
N LEU A 619 -6.56 -18.69 20.60
CA LEU A 619 -7.52 -17.58 20.77
C LEU A 619 -6.82 -16.21 20.91
N SER A 620 -5.49 -16.18 20.78
CA SER A 620 -4.67 -14.95 20.74
C SER A 620 -4.23 -14.62 19.29
N ASP A 621 -5.12 -14.76 18.32
CA ASP A 621 -4.86 -14.63 16.88
C ASP A 621 -5.41 -13.32 16.28
N MET A 622 -5.84 -12.38 17.12
CA MET A 622 -6.48 -11.12 16.74
C MET A 622 -7.86 -11.24 16.10
N ARG A 623 -8.46 -12.40 16.11
CA ARG A 623 -9.85 -12.58 15.67
C ARG A 623 -10.80 -12.28 16.81
N TRP A 624 -12.02 -11.86 16.45
CA TRP A 624 -13.09 -11.82 17.40
C TRP A 624 -13.52 -13.25 17.75
N HIS A 625 -13.37 -13.57 19.04
CA HIS A 625 -13.85 -14.81 19.61
C HIS A 625 -15.04 -14.54 20.49
N SER A 626 -16.11 -15.28 20.32
CA SER A 626 -17.27 -15.24 21.19
C SER A 626 -17.13 -16.27 22.32
N LEU A 627 -17.34 -15.82 23.53
CA LEU A 627 -17.32 -16.68 24.69
C LEU A 627 -18.69 -16.62 25.39
N LEU A 628 -19.24 -17.78 25.67
CA LEU A 628 -20.43 -17.93 26.50
C LEU A 628 -20.13 -19.00 27.56
N ILE A 629 -20.26 -18.63 28.82
CA ILE A 629 -20.20 -19.52 29.98
C ILE A 629 -21.54 -19.45 30.70
N TYR A 630 -22.15 -20.59 31.01
CA TYR A 630 -23.37 -20.65 31.78
C TYR A 630 -23.41 -21.90 32.66
N GLN A 631 -24.12 -21.79 33.78
CA GLN A 631 -24.38 -22.91 34.66
C GLN A 631 -25.77 -23.47 34.36
N ASN A 632 -25.88 -24.79 34.23
CA ASN A 632 -27.15 -25.47 34.11
C ASN A 632 -27.79 -25.63 35.51
N THR A 633 -29.03 -25.15 35.68
CA THR A 633 -29.75 -25.23 36.96
C THR A 633 -30.13 -26.60 37.41
N VAL A 634 -30.29 -27.54 36.47
CA VAL A 634 -30.87 -28.85 36.74
C VAL A 634 -29.84 -29.83 37.34
N ASN A 635 -28.60 -29.74 36.84
CA ASN A 635 -27.56 -30.69 37.21
C ASN A 635 -26.27 -30.03 37.73
N GLY A 636 -26.23 -28.68 37.82
CA GLY A 636 -25.06 -27.93 38.29
C GLY A 636 -23.86 -27.94 37.32
N GLU A 637 -24.04 -28.44 36.11
CA GLU A 637 -22.98 -28.46 35.10
C GLU A 637 -22.67 -27.04 34.59
N HIS A 638 -21.40 -26.80 34.38
CA HIS A 638 -20.91 -25.61 33.70
C HIS A 638 -20.68 -25.88 32.23
N HIS A 639 -21.13 -25.01 31.38
CA HIS A 639 -20.94 -25.09 29.95
C HIS A 639 -20.14 -23.90 29.45
N MET A 640 -19.18 -24.17 28.56
CA MET A 640 -18.39 -23.15 27.85
C MET A 640 -18.57 -23.33 26.35
N LEU A 641 -18.95 -22.26 25.67
CA LEU A 641 -19.01 -22.21 24.23
C LEU A 641 -18.02 -21.16 23.74
N ILE A 642 -17.15 -21.55 22.81
CA ILE A 642 -16.22 -20.66 22.15
C ILE A 642 -16.51 -20.76 20.65
N ASP A 643 -16.83 -19.61 20.03
CA ASP A 643 -17.14 -19.53 18.59
C ASP A 643 -18.16 -20.57 18.14
N ASN A 644 -19.24 -20.73 18.93
CA ASN A 644 -20.31 -21.71 18.73
C ASN A 644 -19.90 -23.19 18.86
N THR A 645 -18.67 -23.46 19.25
CA THR A 645 -18.23 -24.83 19.57
C THR A 645 -18.42 -25.08 21.07
N SER A 646 -19.28 -25.99 21.47
CA SER A 646 -19.55 -26.30 22.86
C SER A 646 -18.53 -27.27 23.44
N SER A 647 -18.12 -27.01 24.67
CA SER A 647 -17.47 -27.98 25.55
C SER A 647 -18.28 -28.09 26.86
N VAL A 648 -18.63 -29.29 27.25
CA VAL A 648 -19.23 -29.54 28.58
C VAL A 648 -18.08 -29.66 29.57
N MET A 649 -18.20 -28.95 30.69
CA MET A 649 -17.27 -29.05 31.81
C MET A 649 -17.83 -30.01 32.83
N ASP A 650 -16.97 -30.73 33.53
CA ASP A 650 -17.36 -31.72 34.52
C ASP A 650 -18.30 -31.15 35.62
N ASN A 651 -19.15 -32.01 36.14
CA ASN A 651 -20.13 -31.69 37.14
C ASN A 651 -19.48 -31.27 38.46
N VAL A 652 -19.55 -30.03 38.80
CA VAL A 652 -18.92 -29.44 39.99
C VAL A 652 -19.89 -29.32 41.18
N GLY A 653 -20.94 -30.10 41.17
CA GLY A 653 -21.89 -30.22 42.28
C GLY A 653 -22.58 -28.88 42.66
N GLY A 654 -23.87 -28.89 42.79
CA GLY A 654 -24.82 -27.79 42.87
C GLY A 654 -24.60 -26.65 43.89
N HIS A 655 -23.44 -26.08 43.94
CA HIS A 655 -23.19 -24.84 44.71
C HIS A 655 -23.37 -23.62 43.80
N VAL A 656 -24.12 -22.66 44.29
CA VAL A 656 -24.39 -21.38 43.64
C VAL A 656 -23.46 -20.32 44.24
N ALA A 657 -22.73 -19.63 43.41
CA ALA A 657 -21.86 -18.55 43.85
C ALA A 657 -22.68 -17.31 44.29
N ARG A 658 -22.29 -16.71 45.39
CA ARG A 658 -22.80 -15.40 45.78
C ARG A 658 -21.83 -14.32 45.31
N LEU A 659 -22.13 -13.71 44.18
CA LEU A 659 -21.29 -12.72 43.52
C LEU A 659 -21.87 -11.31 43.65
N GLU A 660 -21.79 -10.73 44.84
CA GLU A 660 -22.34 -9.40 45.18
C GLU A 660 -21.25 -8.29 45.19
N GLY A 661 -20.03 -8.60 44.83
CA GLY A 661 -18.87 -7.72 44.94
C GLY A 661 -18.60 -6.87 43.73
N GLN A 662 -17.35 -6.84 43.32
CA GLN A 662 -16.88 -6.04 42.18
C GLN A 662 -16.67 -6.91 40.94
N LEU A 663 -16.97 -6.32 39.78
CA LEU A 663 -16.65 -6.91 38.49
C LEU A 663 -15.48 -6.15 37.84
N PHE A 664 -14.48 -6.87 37.39
CA PHE A 664 -13.30 -6.34 36.74
C PHE A 664 -13.25 -6.87 35.31
N LEU A 665 -13.01 -5.98 34.33
CA LEU A 665 -12.72 -6.34 32.94
C LEU A 665 -11.29 -5.94 32.57
N GLY A 666 -10.54 -6.81 31.91
CA GLY A 666 -9.22 -6.55 31.35
C GLY A 666 -8.05 -6.60 32.33
N GLY A 667 -8.32 -6.59 33.63
CA GLY A 667 -7.24 -6.64 34.63
C GLY A 667 -7.72 -6.44 36.06
N LEU A 668 -6.81 -6.70 37.02
CA LEU A 668 -7.04 -6.50 38.45
C LEU A 668 -6.21 -5.35 39.02
N PRO A 669 -6.60 -4.76 40.15
CA PRO A 669 -5.78 -3.82 40.87
C PRO A 669 -4.42 -4.44 41.29
N PRO A 670 -3.33 -3.64 41.38
CA PRO A 670 -2.07 -4.11 41.89
C PRO A 670 -2.20 -4.70 43.30
N GLY A 671 -1.61 -5.89 43.51
CA GLY A 671 -1.63 -6.58 44.82
C GLY A 671 -2.86 -7.44 45.07
N MET A 672 -3.81 -7.53 44.15
CA MET A 672 -4.94 -8.45 44.26
C MET A 672 -4.51 -9.86 43.80
N PRO A 673 -4.58 -10.89 44.66
CA PRO A 673 -4.25 -12.25 44.28
C PRO A 673 -5.36 -12.86 43.40
N LEU A 674 -4.97 -13.57 42.35
CA LEU A 674 -5.87 -14.30 41.43
C LEU A 674 -6.39 -15.62 42.01
N SER A 675 -5.90 -16.05 43.16
CA SER A 675 -6.24 -17.32 43.81
C SER A 675 -6.18 -17.14 45.34
N PRO A 676 -7.14 -17.65 46.10
CA PRO A 676 -6.95 -17.83 47.50
C PRO A 676 -5.75 -18.84 47.68
N ARG A 677 -4.76 -18.43 48.38
CA ARG A 677 -3.74 -19.38 48.90
C ARG A 677 -4.35 -20.24 49.98
#